data_3ddc3ea6cfd70a40cb247536891ff907
#
_entry.id   3ddc3ea6cfd70a40cb247536891ff907
#
_cell.length_a   1.000
_cell.length_b   1.000
_cell.length_c   1.000
_cell.angle_alpha   90.00
_cell.angle_beta   90.00
_cell.angle_gamma   90.00
#
_symmetry.space_group_name_H-M   'P 1'
#
loop_
_entity.id
_entity.type
_entity.pdbx_description
1 polymer ?
#
loop_
_entity_poly.entity_id
_entity_poly.type
_entity_poly.pdbx_seq_one_letter_code
_entity_poly.pdbx_strand_id
1 'polypeptide(L)'
;MAQSQLEVLDLPVLPLRDVVVFPHMVIPLFVGRDKSMQALERAMEADKRILLLAQKSAETDDPVAADLYTVGTLAQVLQLLKLPDGTIKVLVEGLSRVAVDKVHEQDGSLQGHGVEIESDESREPREIEAIARSLMSLFEQYVKTNRKLPPELLQTLAGIEEPTRLADTIAAHIGVRLADKQKLLETLQVGDRLEMLVGLVDGEIDVQQLEKRIRGRVKSQMEKSQREYYLNEQMKAIQKELGDLDEAPGEMEELARKIAEAGMPKPVETKAKNELNKLKQMSPMSAEAAVVRNYLEWLLGVPWKKRTKVRKDLKVAQDTLDADHYGLDKVKDRILEYLAVQARVKQMKGPILCLVGPPGVGKTSLGQSIAKATNRKFVRMSLGGVRDEAEIRGHRRTYVGSMPGRIVQNLNKVGSKNPLFVLDEIDKMSMDFRGDPSSALLEVLDPEQNNAFNDHYLEVDLDLSEVMFVATSNSLNIPGPLLDRMEVIRIPGYTEDEKLNIATRYLLSKQLKANGLTAEELAIEEDAIRGIVRYYTRESGVRNLEREIAKICRKVVKEIALAGPQPVKKAAAKKSAKKPKALVVVDAKNLAKYLGVQRFDFGRAEEENEIGLVTGLAWTEVGGELLQVESTLIPGKGAVTLTGQLGNVMKESATAALSVVRARAEALGIDVDFLQKHDVHLHVPDGATPKDGPSAGIAMVTSLVSTLTKVPVKAEVAMTGEITLRGRVTAIGGLKEKLLAALRGGIRTVVIPEENRKDLVDIPANVTRDLTIVPVKWIDEVLDIALATPLRPKKAGKSAQRVAVRGKAKAAPTARVKH
;
A
#
# COMPACT_ATOMS: atom_id res chain seq x y z
N MET A 1 -52.62 27.07 0.64
CA MET A 1 -51.50 26.28 1.17
C MET A 1 -52.11 25.03 1.77
N ALA A 2 -52.20 23.97 1.01
CA ALA A 2 -52.59 22.64 1.51
C ALA A 2 -51.33 22.00 2.10
N GLN A 3 -51.31 21.76 3.39
CA GLN A 3 -50.36 20.89 4.02
C GLN A 3 -50.63 19.46 3.47
N SER A 4 -49.79 18.99 2.53
CA SER A 4 -49.73 17.59 2.19
C SER A 4 -49.35 16.83 3.46
N GLN A 5 -50.27 16.03 3.97
CA GLN A 5 -49.97 15.04 5.01
C GLN A 5 -48.97 14.08 4.41
N LEU A 6 -47.72 14.15 4.86
CA LEU A 6 -46.68 13.18 4.50
C LEU A 6 -47.19 11.77 4.87
N GLU A 7 -47.40 10.92 3.89
CA GLU A 7 -47.83 9.55 4.09
C GLU A 7 -46.73 8.75 4.80
N VAL A 8 -47.02 8.33 6.03
CA VAL A 8 -46.09 7.51 6.79
C VAL A 8 -46.23 6.09 6.28
N LEU A 9 -45.15 5.54 5.76
CA LEU A 9 -45.08 4.22 5.18
C LEU A 9 -44.45 3.22 6.16
N ASP A 10 -45.06 2.04 6.29
CA ASP A 10 -44.48 0.90 6.98
C ASP A 10 -44.54 -0.30 6.02
N LEU A 11 -43.43 -0.58 5.35
CA LEU A 11 -43.38 -1.49 4.20
C LEU A 11 -42.26 -2.53 4.32
N PRO A 12 -42.42 -3.69 3.69
CA PRO A 12 -41.34 -4.67 3.57
C PRO A 12 -40.14 -4.07 2.84
N VAL A 13 -38.94 -4.33 3.36
CA VAL A 13 -37.67 -3.86 2.79
C VAL A 13 -37.00 -4.96 1.99
N LEU A 14 -36.57 -4.64 0.79
CA LEU A 14 -35.72 -5.47 -0.05
C LEU A 14 -34.30 -4.87 -0.12
N PRO A 15 -33.31 -5.43 0.58
CA PRO A 15 -31.91 -4.98 0.49
C PRO A 15 -31.30 -5.31 -0.87
N LEU A 16 -30.75 -4.29 -1.54
CA LEU A 16 -30.11 -4.41 -2.85
C LEU A 16 -28.59 -4.38 -2.68
N ARG A 17 -27.87 -5.37 -3.23
CA ARG A 17 -26.43 -5.55 -3.04
C ARG A 17 -25.57 -4.58 -3.85
N ASP A 18 -25.89 -4.42 -5.11
CA ASP A 18 -25.04 -3.77 -6.13
C ASP A 18 -25.79 -2.80 -7.06
N VAL A 19 -27.04 -2.49 -6.73
CA VAL A 19 -27.88 -1.62 -7.55
C VAL A 19 -28.62 -0.59 -6.69
N VAL A 20 -28.73 0.62 -7.21
CA VAL A 20 -29.60 1.68 -6.72
C VAL A 20 -30.74 1.83 -7.72
N VAL A 21 -31.96 1.72 -7.27
CA VAL A 21 -33.17 1.90 -8.08
C VAL A 21 -33.65 3.34 -7.94
N PHE A 22 -33.91 3.99 -9.07
CA PHE A 22 -34.44 5.35 -9.11
C PHE A 22 -35.94 5.34 -9.39
N PRO A 23 -36.67 6.39 -9.05
CA PRO A 23 -38.06 6.57 -9.51
C PRO A 23 -38.20 6.40 -11.02
N HIS A 24 -39.30 5.82 -11.46
CA HIS A 24 -39.60 5.49 -12.86
C HIS A 24 -38.69 4.47 -13.55
N MET A 25 -37.77 3.84 -12.79
CA MET A 25 -36.90 2.78 -13.30
C MET A 25 -37.61 1.41 -13.21
N VAL A 26 -37.68 0.70 -14.32
CA VAL A 26 -38.18 -0.67 -14.35
C VAL A 26 -37.00 -1.62 -14.47
N ILE A 27 -36.84 -2.49 -13.48
CA ILE A 27 -35.66 -3.36 -13.41
C ILE A 27 -36.04 -4.80 -12.95
N PRO A 28 -35.48 -5.84 -13.60
CA PRO A 28 -35.55 -7.20 -13.09
C PRO A 28 -34.52 -7.42 -11.98
N LEU A 29 -34.94 -7.89 -10.83
CA LEU A 29 -34.09 -8.26 -9.70
C LEU A 29 -34.13 -9.78 -9.49
N PHE A 30 -32.99 -10.36 -9.08
CA PHE A 30 -32.90 -11.77 -8.69
C PHE A 30 -32.74 -11.87 -7.18
N VAL A 31 -33.69 -12.52 -6.53
CA VAL A 31 -33.76 -12.59 -5.07
C VAL A 31 -33.63 -14.05 -4.65
N GLY A 32 -32.59 -14.35 -3.87
CA GLY A 32 -32.32 -15.71 -3.37
C GLY A 32 -32.12 -15.80 -1.86
N ARG A 33 -32.22 -14.67 -1.13
CA ARG A 33 -32.10 -14.64 0.34
C ARG A 33 -33.43 -14.86 1.00
N ASP A 34 -33.49 -15.71 2.03
CA ASP A 34 -34.76 -16.07 2.72
C ASP A 34 -35.50 -14.83 3.23
N LYS A 35 -34.82 -13.90 3.91
CA LYS A 35 -35.44 -12.65 4.41
C LYS A 35 -36.02 -11.78 3.29
N SER A 36 -35.35 -11.74 2.16
CA SER A 36 -35.78 -10.96 0.99
C SER A 36 -36.92 -11.64 0.24
N MET A 37 -36.98 -12.97 0.22
CA MET A 37 -38.08 -13.73 -0.35
C MET A 37 -39.36 -13.56 0.48
N GLN A 38 -39.24 -13.58 1.81
CA GLN A 38 -40.36 -13.32 2.71
C GLN A 38 -40.88 -11.89 2.60
N ALA A 39 -39.97 -10.90 2.44
CA ALA A 39 -40.39 -9.52 2.21
C ALA A 39 -41.19 -9.37 0.91
N LEU A 40 -40.77 -10.03 -0.17
CA LEU A 40 -41.51 -10.06 -1.43
C LEU A 40 -42.88 -10.77 -1.32
N GLU A 41 -42.97 -11.89 -0.61
CA GLU A 41 -44.22 -12.61 -0.40
C GLU A 41 -45.21 -11.72 0.36
N ARG A 42 -44.79 -11.03 1.42
CA ARG A 42 -45.61 -10.05 2.14
C ARG A 42 -46.07 -8.89 1.25
N ALA A 43 -45.18 -8.34 0.46
CA ALA A 43 -45.53 -7.26 -0.48
C ALA A 43 -46.61 -7.74 -1.46
N MET A 44 -46.53 -8.98 -1.93
CA MET A 44 -47.53 -9.58 -2.84
C MET A 44 -48.89 -9.86 -2.21
N GLU A 45 -48.93 -10.14 -0.91
CA GLU A 45 -50.17 -10.33 -0.15
C GLU A 45 -50.88 -9.02 0.17
N ALA A 46 -50.14 -7.90 0.21
CA ALA A 46 -50.64 -6.56 0.45
C ALA A 46 -50.94 -5.82 -0.88
N ASP A 47 -50.50 -4.59 -1.00
CA ASP A 47 -50.73 -3.70 -2.14
C ASP A 47 -49.65 -3.76 -3.23
N LYS A 48 -48.73 -4.73 -3.17
CA LYS A 48 -47.58 -4.97 -4.04
C LYS A 48 -46.54 -3.85 -3.98
N ARG A 49 -46.56 -3.05 -2.92
CA ARG A 49 -45.53 -2.03 -2.70
C ARG A 49 -44.40 -2.60 -1.83
N ILE A 50 -43.18 -2.27 -2.16
CA ILE A 50 -41.97 -2.70 -1.47
C ILE A 50 -40.93 -1.57 -1.43
N LEU A 51 -40.17 -1.49 -0.36
CA LEU A 51 -39.16 -0.48 -0.18
C LEU A 51 -37.78 -1.07 -0.57
N LEU A 52 -37.13 -0.45 -1.55
CA LEU A 52 -35.81 -0.86 -2.06
C LEU A 52 -34.73 -0.01 -1.41
N LEU A 53 -33.82 -0.64 -0.65
CA LEU A 53 -32.70 0.01 0.01
C LEU A 53 -31.37 -0.59 -0.46
N ALA A 54 -30.44 0.25 -0.91
CA ALA A 54 -29.10 -0.24 -1.27
C ALA A 54 -28.26 -0.56 -0.02
N GLN A 55 -27.39 -1.55 -0.12
CA GLN A 55 -26.40 -1.87 0.90
C GLN A 55 -25.16 -0.98 0.77
N LYS A 56 -24.56 -0.60 1.91
CA LYS A 56 -23.31 0.16 1.96
C LYS A 56 -22.10 -0.66 1.50
N SER A 57 -22.14 -1.97 1.69
CA SER A 57 -21.12 -2.92 1.23
C SER A 57 -21.77 -4.11 0.53
N ALA A 58 -21.25 -4.47 -0.65
CA ALA A 58 -21.71 -5.63 -1.39
C ALA A 58 -21.29 -6.99 -0.75
N GLU A 59 -20.33 -6.97 0.19
CA GLU A 59 -19.76 -8.16 0.82
C GLU A 59 -20.64 -8.72 1.96
N THR A 60 -21.61 -7.96 2.45
CA THR A 60 -22.50 -8.37 3.54
C THR A 60 -23.61 -9.28 3.01
N ASP A 61 -23.58 -10.55 3.39
CA ASP A 61 -24.59 -11.51 2.95
C ASP A 61 -25.93 -11.39 3.68
N ASP A 62 -25.93 -11.10 4.97
CA ASP A 62 -27.14 -10.87 5.78
C ASP A 62 -27.13 -9.45 6.37
N PRO A 63 -27.61 -8.44 5.61
CA PRO A 63 -27.54 -7.05 6.04
C PRO A 63 -28.52 -6.75 7.18
N VAL A 64 -28.03 -6.00 8.17
CA VAL A 64 -28.84 -5.39 9.23
C VAL A 64 -29.11 -3.92 8.92
N ALA A 65 -29.98 -3.26 9.71
CA ALA A 65 -30.36 -1.85 9.50
C ALA A 65 -29.15 -0.90 9.33
N ALA A 66 -28.04 -1.13 10.03
CA ALA A 66 -26.82 -0.31 9.95
C ALA A 66 -26.09 -0.43 8.61
N ASP A 67 -26.25 -1.53 7.90
CA ASP A 67 -25.61 -1.82 6.62
C ASP A 67 -26.36 -1.24 5.42
N LEU A 68 -27.55 -0.68 5.64
CA LEU A 68 -28.39 -0.09 4.61
C LEU A 68 -28.26 1.43 4.58
N TYR A 69 -28.51 2.00 3.42
CA TYR A 69 -28.66 3.46 3.30
C TYR A 69 -30.02 3.91 3.83
N THR A 70 -30.11 5.16 4.25
CA THR A 70 -31.32 5.74 4.87
C THR A 70 -32.28 6.36 3.87
N VAL A 71 -31.91 6.48 2.61
CA VAL A 71 -32.79 6.92 1.53
C VAL A 71 -32.86 5.80 0.50
N GLY A 72 -34.08 5.45 0.16
CA GLY A 72 -34.37 4.40 -0.81
C GLY A 72 -35.50 4.79 -1.75
N THR A 73 -36.02 3.80 -2.47
CA THR A 73 -37.08 3.98 -3.45
C THR A 73 -38.27 3.09 -3.09
N LEU A 74 -39.44 3.68 -2.96
CA LEU A 74 -40.72 2.97 -2.97
C LEU A 74 -40.90 2.35 -4.36
N ALA A 75 -41.16 1.08 -4.44
CA ALA A 75 -41.36 0.40 -5.72
C ALA A 75 -42.61 -0.47 -5.73
N GLN A 76 -43.17 -0.64 -6.91
CA GLN A 76 -44.27 -1.56 -7.15
C GLN A 76 -43.79 -2.82 -7.82
N VAL A 77 -44.22 -3.97 -7.34
CA VAL A 77 -43.97 -5.27 -7.96
C VAL A 77 -44.91 -5.47 -9.14
N LEU A 78 -44.33 -5.47 -10.35
CA LEU A 78 -45.08 -5.66 -11.59
C LEU A 78 -45.30 -7.15 -11.91
N GLN A 79 -44.25 -7.96 -11.76
CA GLN A 79 -44.25 -9.39 -12.08
C GLN A 79 -43.29 -10.15 -11.19
N LEU A 80 -43.72 -11.34 -10.78
CA LEU A 80 -42.90 -12.28 -9.98
C LEU A 80 -42.87 -13.65 -10.65
N LEU A 81 -41.66 -14.21 -10.81
CA LEU A 81 -41.44 -15.53 -11.41
C LEU A 81 -40.53 -16.36 -10.50
N LYS A 82 -41.04 -17.47 -9.96
CA LYS A 82 -40.18 -18.41 -9.22
C LYS A 82 -39.40 -19.29 -10.19
N LEU A 83 -38.08 -19.34 -10.04
CA LEU A 83 -37.17 -20.11 -10.89
C LEU A 83 -36.94 -21.52 -10.30
N PRO A 84 -36.52 -22.51 -11.13
CA PRO A 84 -36.33 -23.89 -10.68
C PRO A 84 -35.20 -24.07 -9.64
N ASP A 85 -34.26 -23.11 -9.56
CA ASP A 85 -33.15 -23.11 -8.60
C ASP A 85 -33.53 -22.53 -7.23
N GLY A 86 -34.81 -22.20 -7.03
CA GLY A 86 -35.32 -21.63 -5.80
C GLY A 86 -35.21 -20.10 -5.71
N THR A 87 -34.54 -19.42 -6.67
CA THR A 87 -34.49 -17.96 -6.71
C THR A 87 -35.80 -17.37 -7.27
N ILE A 88 -36.07 -16.11 -6.88
CA ILE A 88 -37.24 -15.37 -7.38
C ILE A 88 -36.73 -14.27 -8.32
N LYS A 89 -37.19 -14.27 -9.56
CA LYS A 89 -37.02 -13.15 -10.48
C LYS A 89 -38.24 -12.23 -10.34
N VAL A 90 -38.01 -11.01 -9.90
CA VAL A 90 -39.04 -10.00 -9.73
C VAL A 90 -38.78 -8.81 -10.63
N LEU A 91 -39.81 -8.31 -11.30
CA LEU A 91 -39.80 -7.07 -12.05
C LEU A 91 -40.44 -6.00 -11.16
N VAL A 92 -39.68 -4.95 -10.88
CA VAL A 92 -40.11 -3.84 -10.03
C VAL A 92 -40.03 -2.52 -10.79
N GLU A 93 -40.96 -1.61 -10.47
CA GLU A 93 -40.95 -0.23 -10.95
C GLU A 93 -40.79 0.72 -9.76
N GLY A 94 -39.77 1.58 -9.77
CA GLY A 94 -39.61 2.63 -8.77
C GLY A 94 -40.70 3.69 -8.90
N LEU A 95 -41.31 4.10 -7.80
CA LEU A 95 -42.36 5.09 -7.76
C LEU A 95 -41.84 6.44 -7.25
N SER A 96 -41.40 6.49 -5.99
CA SER A 96 -40.99 7.72 -5.29
C SER A 96 -39.77 7.46 -4.39
N ARG A 97 -39.14 8.54 -3.92
CA ARG A 97 -38.07 8.47 -2.90
C ARG A 97 -38.68 8.39 -1.52
N VAL A 98 -38.02 7.64 -0.65
CA VAL A 98 -38.41 7.48 0.76
C VAL A 98 -37.22 7.70 1.66
N ALA A 99 -37.37 8.60 2.65
CA ALA A 99 -36.46 8.68 3.77
C ALA A 99 -36.88 7.68 4.84
N VAL A 100 -35.99 6.77 5.18
CA VAL A 100 -36.24 5.71 6.15
C VAL A 100 -35.58 6.12 7.46
N ASP A 101 -36.37 6.25 8.51
CA ASP A 101 -35.91 6.62 9.85
C ASP A 101 -35.63 5.38 10.70
N LYS A 102 -36.32 4.26 10.44
CA LYS A 102 -36.15 3.04 11.20
C LYS A 102 -36.32 1.79 10.31
N VAL A 103 -35.37 0.88 10.41
CA VAL A 103 -35.51 -0.48 9.86
C VAL A 103 -35.41 -1.47 11.02
N HIS A 104 -36.34 -2.42 11.07
CA HIS A 104 -36.38 -3.47 12.09
C HIS A 104 -36.74 -4.80 11.46
N GLU A 105 -36.40 -5.89 12.14
CA GLU A 105 -36.75 -7.23 11.69
C GLU A 105 -38.08 -7.64 12.33
N GLN A 106 -39.03 -8.07 11.49
CA GLN A 106 -40.32 -8.55 11.93
C GLN A 106 -40.69 -9.85 11.20
N ASP A 107 -41.00 -10.90 11.93
CA ASP A 107 -41.38 -12.20 11.40
C ASP A 107 -40.50 -12.73 10.26
N GLY A 108 -39.16 -12.60 10.43
CA GLY A 108 -38.13 -13.10 9.49
C GLY A 108 -37.92 -12.27 8.24
N SER A 109 -38.50 -11.07 8.13
CA SER A 109 -38.22 -10.08 7.07
C SER A 109 -37.89 -8.72 7.64
N LEU A 110 -37.21 -7.85 6.85
CA LEU A 110 -36.98 -6.48 7.23
C LEU A 110 -38.19 -5.61 6.92
N GLN A 111 -38.60 -4.77 7.88
CA GLN A 111 -39.63 -3.75 7.75
C GLN A 111 -39.01 -2.38 7.89
N GLY A 112 -39.42 -1.44 7.05
CA GLY A 112 -38.89 -0.07 7.02
C GLY A 112 -40.02 0.94 7.28
N HIS A 113 -39.81 1.77 8.29
CA HIS A 113 -40.65 2.92 8.60
C HIS A 113 -40.01 4.16 7.99
N GLY A 114 -40.75 4.91 7.19
CA GLY A 114 -40.23 6.09 6.51
C GLY A 114 -41.32 6.96 5.93
N VAL A 115 -40.87 8.03 5.30
CA VAL A 115 -41.74 9.05 4.73
C VAL A 115 -41.38 9.31 3.28
N GLU A 116 -42.35 9.45 2.40
CA GLU A 116 -42.10 9.85 1.01
C GLU A 116 -41.50 11.25 0.97
N ILE A 117 -40.50 11.45 0.11
CA ILE A 117 -39.81 12.71 -0.06
C ILE A 117 -39.97 13.17 -1.50
N GLU A 118 -40.52 14.38 -1.66
CA GLU A 118 -40.62 15.02 -2.97
C GLU A 118 -39.29 15.69 -3.35
N SER A 119 -39.02 15.76 -4.65
CA SER A 119 -37.85 16.48 -5.16
C SER A 119 -38.09 18.00 -5.02
N ASP A 120 -37.04 18.71 -4.65
CA ASP A 120 -37.07 20.16 -4.49
C ASP A 120 -36.72 20.90 -5.80
N GLU A 121 -37.66 21.65 -6.35
CA GLU A 121 -37.51 22.44 -7.58
C GLU A 121 -37.38 23.93 -7.28
N SER A 122 -36.87 24.32 -6.13
CA SER A 122 -36.82 25.72 -5.66
C SER A 122 -35.89 26.64 -6.46
N ARG A 123 -34.98 26.08 -7.33
CA ARG A 123 -34.15 26.89 -8.25
C ARG A 123 -34.96 27.51 -9.39
N GLU A 124 -34.39 28.55 -10.01
CA GLU A 124 -35.03 29.22 -11.16
C GLU A 124 -35.23 28.21 -12.32
N PRO A 125 -36.48 28.09 -12.86
CA PRO A 125 -36.79 27.09 -13.90
C PRO A 125 -35.89 27.16 -15.14
N ARG A 126 -35.46 28.37 -15.52
CA ARG A 126 -34.56 28.60 -16.66
C ARG A 126 -33.16 28.01 -16.43
N GLU A 127 -32.67 28.06 -15.18
CA GLU A 127 -31.38 27.48 -14.82
C GLU A 127 -31.43 25.94 -14.88
N ILE A 128 -32.48 25.36 -14.30
CA ILE A 128 -32.72 23.89 -14.35
C ILE A 128 -32.82 23.43 -15.81
N GLU A 129 -33.53 24.12 -16.68
CA GLU A 129 -33.65 23.79 -18.09
C GLU A 129 -32.33 23.91 -18.84
N ALA A 130 -31.49 24.90 -18.55
CA ALA A 130 -30.17 25.05 -19.15
C ALA A 130 -29.23 23.90 -18.75
N ILE A 131 -29.22 23.50 -17.48
CA ILE A 131 -28.39 22.36 -16.99
C ILE A 131 -28.89 21.04 -17.60
N ALA A 132 -30.22 20.84 -17.68
CA ALA A 132 -30.81 19.66 -18.30
C ALA A 132 -30.46 19.54 -19.79
N ARG A 133 -30.45 20.61 -20.56
CA ARG A 133 -29.98 20.61 -21.95
C ARG A 133 -28.49 20.27 -22.07
N SER A 134 -27.66 20.84 -21.18
CA SER A 134 -26.23 20.52 -21.14
C SER A 134 -26.00 19.06 -20.83
N LEU A 135 -26.71 18.52 -19.84
CA LEU A 135 -26.65 17.12 -19.47
C LEU A 135 -27.06 16.20 -20.62
N MET A 136 -28.13 16.52 -21.33
CA MET A 136 -28.58 15.75 -22.51
C MET A 136 -27.52 15.71 -23.60
N SER A 137 -26.87 16.83 -23.89
CA SER A 137 -25.79 16.88 -24.89
C SER A 137 -24.59 16.03 -24.49
N LEU A 138 -24.18 16.06 -23.20
CA LEU A 138 -23.11 15.23 -22.68
C LEU A 138 -23.49 13.74 -22.68
N PHE A 139 -24.71 13.43 -22.28
CA PHE A 139 -25.18 12.05 -22.26
C PHE A 139 -25.32 11.46 -23.65
N GLU A 140 -25.67 12.24 -24.67
CA GLU A 140 -25.63 11.83 -26.07
C GLU A 140 -24.21 11.45 -26.52
N GLN A 141 -23.17 12.20 -26.10
CA GLN A 141 -21.79 11.85 -26.36
C GLN A 141 -21.38 10.56 -25.61
N TYR A 142 -21.83 10.40 -24.38
CA TYR A 142 -21.60 9.20 -23.57
C TYR A 142 -22.19 7.95 -24.24
N VAL A 143 -23.45 7.99 -24.67
CA VAL A 143 -24.11 6.87 -25.37
C VAL A 143 -23.41 6.54 -26.70
N LYS A 144 -23.02 7.55 -27.50
CA LYS A 144 -22.26 7.33 -28.76
C LYS A 144 -20.91 6.66 -28.52
N THR A 145 -20.32 6.88 -27.35
CA THR A 145 -19.00 6.31 -27.01
C THR A 145 -19.14 4.94 -26.32
N ASN A 146 -20.23 4.72 -25.58
CA ASN A 146 -20.49 3.49 -24.81
C ASN A 146 -21.30 2.47 -25.63
N ARG A 147 -20.63 1.43 -26.14
CA ARG A 147 -21.26 0.36 -26.94
C ARG A 147 -22.26 -0.53 -26.18
N LYS A 148 -22.35 -0.40 -24.86
CA LYS A 148 -23.27 -1.20 -24.04
C LYS A 148 -24.67 -0.61 -23.95
N LEU A 149 -24.83 0.67 -24.28
CA LEU A 149 -26.12 1.35 -24.22
C LEU A 149 -26.76 1.37 -25.62
N PRO A 150 -28.07 1.01 -25.73
CA PRO A 150 -28.78 1.05 -26.99
C PRO A 150 -29.04 2.50 -27.41
N PRO A 151 -28.87 2.84 -28.70
CA PRO A 151 -29.15 4.20 -29.23
C PRO A 151 -30.59 4.68 -29.03
N GLU A 152 -31.54 3.74 -28.93
CA GLU A 152 -32.96 4.00 -28.72
C GLU A 152 -33.25 4.72 -27.40
N LEU A 153 -32.33 4.59 -26.42
CA LEU A 153 -32.41 5.28 -25.14
C LEU A 153 -32.46 6.81 -25.34
N LEU A 154 -31.75 7.35 -26.32
CA LEU A 154 -31.77 8.78 -26.63
C LEU A 154 -33.15 9.28 -27.09
N GLN A 155 -33.89 8.46 -27.83
CA GLN A 155 -35.25 8.79 -28.25
C GLN A 155 -36.21 8.83 -27.06
N THR A 156 -36.06 7.90 -26.12
CA THR A 156 -36.84 7.86 -24.90
C THR A 156 -36.60 9.09 -24.04
N LEU A 157 -35.30 9.47 -23.87
CA LEU A 157 -34.91 10.65 -23.07
C LEU A 157 -35.37 11.96 -23.70
N ALA A 158 -35.32 12.07 -25.04
CA ALA A 158 -35.80 13.25 -25.75
C ALA A 158 -37.29 13.51 -25.57
N GLY A 159 -38.09 12.51 -25.21
CA GLY A 159 -39.49 12.62 -24.90
C GLY A 159 -39.82 12.98 -23.44
N ILE A 160 -38.82 13.15 -22.56
CA ILE A 160 -39.03 13.49 -21.15
C ILE A 160 -38.90 15.01 -20.98
N GLU A 161 -39.99 15.68 -20.68
CA GLU A 161 -40.03 17.13 -20.45
C GLU A 161 -39.70 17.51 -18.99
N GLU A 162 -39.94 16.59 -18.05
CA GLU A 162 -39.76 16.81 -16.63
C GLU A 162 -38.28 16.63 -16.21
N PRO A 163 -37.59 17.67 -15.67
CA PRO A 163 -36.17 17.61 -15.33
C PRO A 163 -35.84 16.57 -14.27
N THR A 164 -36.73 16.36 -13.31
CA THR A 164 -36.59 15.35 -12.25
C THR A 164 -36.54 13.96 -12.83
N ARG A 165 -37.48 13.62 -13.71
CA ARG A 165 -37.55 12.31 -14.38
C ARG A 165 -36.38 12.08 -15.35
N LEU A 166 -35.97 13.16 -16.04
CA LEU A 166 -34.78 13.11 -16.91
C LEU A 166 -33.52 12.77 -16.11
N ALA A 167 -33.29 13.45 -14.97
CA ALA A 167 -32.16 13.21 -14.09
C ALA A 167 -32.15 11.74 -13.58
N ASP A 168 -33.28 11.24 -13.12
CA ASP A 168 -33.39 9.88 -12.58
C ASP A 168 -33.18 8.81 -13.64
N THR A 169 -33.69 9.04 -14.87
CA THR A 169 -33.50 8.12 -15.99
C THR A 169 -32.02 8.07 -16.42
N ILE A 170 -31.34 9.20 -16.48
CA ILE A 170 -29.91 9.25 -16.81
C ILE A 170 -29.09 8.58 -15.69
N ALA A 171 -29.40 8.86 -14.40
CA ALA A 171 -28.72 8.25 -13.26
C ALA A 171 -28.83 6.72 -13.23
N ALA A 172 -29.95 6.17 -13.69
CA ALA A 172 -30.14 4.73 -13.83
C ALA A 172 -29.16 4.09 -14.82
N HIS A 173 -28.85 4.78 -15.93
CA HIS A 173 -28.09 4.22 -17.07
C HIS A 173 -26.59 4.57 -17.06
N ILE A 174 -26.14 5.50 -16.22
CA ILE A 174 -24.72 5.84 -16.09
C ILE A 174 -23.94 4.73 -15.36
N GLY A 175 -22.69 4.44 -15.82
CA GLY A 175 -21.84 3.37 -15.30
C GLY A 175 -20.92 3.80 -14.15
N VAL A 176 -21.44 4.50 -13.13
CA VAL A 176 -20.67 4.98 -11.97
C VAL A 176 -20.80 4.06 -10.75
N ARG A 177 -19.98 4.29 -9.73
CA ARG A 177 -19.97 3.49 -8.49
C ARG A 177 -21.31 3.62 -7.73
N LEU A 178 -21.66 2.56 -7.00
CA LEU A 178 -22.90 2.52 -6.21
C LEU A 178 -23.05 3.70 -5.25
N ALA A 179 -21.96 4.09 -4.58
CA ALA A 179 -21.97 5.23 -3.65
C ALA A 179 -22.29 6.56 -4.35
N ASP A 180 -21.88 6.74 -5.62
CA ASP A 180 -22.16 7.94 -6.39
C ASP A 180 -23.63 7.93 -6.87
N LYS A 181 -24.16 6.77 -7.27
CA LYS A 181 -25.60 6.59 -7.56
C LYS A 181 -26.47 6.85 -6.32
N GLN A 182 -26.04 6.37 -5.17
CA GLN A 182 -26.78 6.61 -3.91
C GLN A 182 -26.83 8.10 -3.55
N LYS A 183 -25.72 8.82 -3.71
CA LYS A 183 -25.71 10.28 -3.53
C LYS A 183 -26.68 11.00 -4.45
N LEU A 184 -26.79 10.57 -5.70
CA LEU A 184 -27.79 11.11 -6.65
C LEU A 184 -29.22 10.86 -6.17
N LEU A 185 -29.49 9.68 -5.59
CA LEU A 185 -30.81 9.37 -5.02
C LEU A 185 -31.11 10.25 -3.78
N GLU A 186 -30.10 10.50 -2.94
CA GLU A 186 -30.20 11.31 -1.71
C GLU A 186 -30.29 12.81 -1.98
N THR A 187 -29.82 13.27 -3.16
CA THR A 187 -29.86 14.69 -3.53
C THR A 187 -31.27 15.07 -3.95
N LEU A 188 -32.02 15.77 -3.08
CA LEU A 188 -33.43 16.14 -3.31
C LEU A 188 -33.56 17.32 -4.26
N GLN A 189 -32.62 18.26 -4.19
CA GLN A 189 -32.64 19.44 -5.04
C GLN A 189 -32.29 19.07 -6.48
N VAL A 190 -33.22 19.34 -7.42
CA VAL A 190 -33.13 18.89 -8.81
C VAL A 190 -31.95 19.52 -9.54
N GLY A 191 -31.69 20.80 -9.32
CA GLY A 191 -30.53 21.48 -9.95
C GLY A 191 -29.20 20.89 -9.52
N ASP A 192 -29.00 20.63 -8.22
CA ASP A 192 -27.77 20.05 -7.69
C ASP A 192 -27.57 18.62 -8.21
N ARG A 193 -28.66 17.86 -8.34
CA ARG A 193 -28.65 16.50 -8.92
C ARG A 193 -28.22 16.52 -10.40
N LEU A 194 -28.76 17.48 -11.17
CA LEU A 194 -28.38 17.66 -12.58
C LEU A 194 -26.90 18.08 -12.72
N GLU A 195 -26.42 19.02 -11.90
CA GLU A 195 -25.00 19.43 -11.89
C GLU A 195 -24.07 18.25 -11.54
N MET A 196 -24.44 17.48 -10.53
CA MET A 196 -23.70 16.29 -10.14
C MET A 196 -23.65 15.25 -11.28
N LEU A 197 -24.76 15.05 -12.00
CA LEU A 197 -24.81 14.18 -13.18
C LEU A 197 -23.92 14.70 -14.31
N VAL A 198 -23.92 16.01 -14.59
CA VAL A 198 -23.01 16.60 -15.59
C VAL A 198 -21.56 16.24 -15.26
N GLY A 199 -21.11 16.43 -14.01
CA GLY A 199 -19.75 16.09 -13.60
C GLY A 199 -19.43 14.61 -13.70
N LEU A 200 -20.37 13.74 -13.35
CA LEU A 200 -20.19 12.27 -13.45
C LEU A 200 -20.15 11.78 -14.90
N VAL A 201 -21.02 12.29 -15.76
CA VAL A 201 -21.06 11.92 -17.20
C VAL A 201 -19.81 12.39 -17.91
N ASP A 202 -19.35 13.63 -17.64
CA ASP A 202 -18.12 14.18 -18.22
C ASP A 202 -16.90 13.35 -17.82
N GLY A 203 -16.77 13.00 -16.52
CA GLY A 203 -15.72 12.11 -16.03
C GLY A 203 -15.72 10.74 -16.70
N GLU A 204 -16.88 10.13 -16.92
CA GLU A 204 -17.00 8.84 -17.61
C GLU A 204 -16.64 8.93 -19.11
N ILE A 205 -16.96 10.03 -19.77
CA ILE A 205 -16.55 10.28 -21.17
C ILE A 205 -15.02 10.34 -21.25
N ASP A 206 -14.36 11.03 -20.33
CA ASP A 206 -12.90 11.13 -20.29
C ASP A 206 -12.24 9.76 -20.11
N VAL A 207 -12.75 8.94 -19.19
CA VAL A 207 -12.28 7.56 -18.98
C VAL A 207 -12.43 6.73 -20.24
N GLN A 208 -13.59 6.77 -20.90
CA GLN A 208 -13.83 6.01 -22.15
C GLN A 208 -12.96 6.49 -23.31
N GLN A 209 -12.69 7.80 -23.41
CA GLN A 209 -11.76 8.32 -24.42
C GLN A 209 -10.33 7.87 -24.16
N LEU A 210 -9.92 7.78 -22.90
CA LEU A 210 -8.61 7.27 -22.50
C LEU A 210 -8.48 5.79 -22.86
N GLU A 211 -9.49 4.98 -22.54
CA GLU A 211 -9.54 3.56 -22.93
C GLU A 211 -9.46 3.38 -24.44
N LYS A 212 -10.20 4.17 -25.21
CA LYS A 212 -10.17 4.13 -26.68
C LYS A 212 -8.77 4.47 -27.22
N ARG A 213 -8.10 5.47 -26.63
CA ARG A 213 -6.71 5.83 -27.00
C ARG A 213 -5.72 4.71 -26.66
N ILE A 214 -5.90 4.05 -25.51
CA ILE A 214 -5.06 2.90 -25.11
C ILE A 214 -5.29 1.73 -26.06
N ARG A 215 -6.54 1.35 -26.32
CA ARG A 215 -6.88 0.28 -27.28
C ARG A 215 -6.38 0.59 -28.69
N GLY A 216 -6.48 1.85 -29.14
CA GLY A 216 -5.94 2.30 -30.43
C GLY A 216 -4.43 2.15 -30.52
N ARG A 217 -3.68 2.49 -29.45
CA ARG A 217 -2.22 2.27 -29.39
C ARG A 217 -1.86 0.79 -29.42
N VAL A 218 -2.55 -0.03 -28.64
CA VAL A 218 -2.33 -1.49 -28.61
C VAL A 218 -2.63 -2.10 -29.98
N LYS A 219 -3.74 -1.72 -30.62
CA LYS A 219 -4.11 -2.17 -31.96
C LYS A 219 -3.08 -1.75 -33.02
N SER A 220 -2.65 -0.48 -33.00
CA SER A 220 -1.62 0.03 -33.92
C SER A 220 -0.28 -0.67 -33.73
N GLN A 221 0.07 -1.02 -32.50
CA GLN A 221 1.29 -1.76 -32.21
C GLN A 221 1.21 -3.22 -32.67
N MET A 222 0.03 -3.84 -32.52
CA MET A 222 -0.23 -5.18 -33.06
C MET A 222 -0.22 -5.19 -34.60
N GLU A 223 -0.88 -4.20 -35.25
CA GLU A 223 -0.89 -4.07 -36.72
C GLU A 223 0.51 -3.80 -37.25
N LYS A 224 1.34 -3.01 -36.57
CA LYS A 224 2.74 -2.79 -36.92
C LYS A 224 3.56 -4.05 -36.81
N SER A 225 3.42 -4.81 -35.73
CA SER A 225 4.07 -6.11 -35.55
C SER A 225 3.61 -7.15 -36.57
N GLN A 226 2.31 -7.19 -36.92
CA GLN A 226 1.77 -8.05 -37.97
C GLN A 226 2.30 -7.65 -39.33
N ARG A 227 2.40 -6.36 -39.61
CA ARG A 227 2.92 -5.86 -40.89
C ARG A 227 4.42 -6.10 -41.02
N GLU A 228 5.20 -5.95 -39.93
CA GLU A 228 6.62 -6.32 -39.91
C GLU A 228 6.82 -7.83 -40.08
N TYR A 229 5.96 -8.63 -39.46
CA TYR A 229 5.93 -10.08 -39.68
C TYR A 229 5.59 -10.45 -41.15
N TYR A 230 4.54 -9.85 -41.71
CA TYR A 230 4.11 -10.10 -43.07
C TYR A 230 5.19 -9.66 -44.09
N LEU A 231 5.84 -8.53 -43.87
CA LEU A 231 6.96 -8.06 -44.72
C LEU A 231 8.18 -8.98 -44.62
N ASN A 232 8.48 -9.49 -43.39
CA ASN A 232 9.55 -10.47 -43.22
C ASN A 232 9.22 -11.81 -43.88
N GLU A 233 7.98 -12.25 -43.86
CA GLU A 233 7.54 -13.46 -44.57
C GLU A 233 7.54 -13.26 -46.08
N GLN A 234 7.11 -12.12 -46.59
CA GLN A 234 7.27 -11.78 -48.02
C GLN A 234 8.75 -11.74 -48.43
N MET A 235 9.61 -11.17 -47.57
CA MET A 235 11.05 -11.13 -47.88
C MET A 235 11.66 -12.55 -47.90
N LYS A 236 11.23 -13.43 -47.00
CA LYS A 236 11.60 -14.86 -46.99
C LYS A 236 11.04 -15.62 -48.21
N ALA A 237 9.80 -15.33 -48.60
CA ALA A 237 9.20 -15.93 -49.79
C ALA A 237 9.92 -15.49 -51.08
N ILE A 238 10.26 -14.21 -51.18
CA ILE A 238 11.01 -13.64 -52.33
C ILE A 238 12.46 -14.17 -52.33
N GLN A 239 13.11 -14.31 -51.19
CA GLN A 239 14.43 -14.95 -51.07
C GLN A 239 14.38 -16.43 -51.50
N LYS A 240 13.29 -17.13 -51.19
CA LYS A 240 13.08 -18.52 -51.60
C LYS A 240 12.79 -18.66 -53.10
N GLU A 241 12.14 -17.68 -53.74
CA GLU A 241 11.91 -17.63 -55.21
C GLU A 241 13.13 -17.15 -56.01
N LEU A 242 14.02 -16.37 -55.40
CA LEU A 242 15.26 -15.88 -56.02
C LEU A 242 16.41 -16.91 -56.02
N GLY A 243 16.19 -18.12 -55.51
CA GLY A 243 17.03 -19.29 -55.74
C GLY A 243 18.44 -19.12 -55.21
N ASP A 244 18.63 -19.00 -53.87
CA ASP A 244 19.90 -19.33 -53.26
C ASP A 244 19.96 -20.84 -53.04
N LEU A 245 20.67 -21.47 -53.98
CA LEU A 245 21.18 -22.83 -53.88
C LEU A 245 22.32 -22.89 -52.81
N ASP A 246 21.97 -22.79 -51.55
CA ASP A 246 22.80 -23.25 -50.43
C ASP A 246 21.87 -23.90 -49.43
N GLU A 247 22.11 -25.18 -49.17
CA GLU A 247 21.36 -26.08 -48.28
C GLU A 247 21.35 -25.57 -46.84
N ALA A 248 20.54 -24.56 -46.53
CA ALA A 248 20.14 -24.30 -45.16
C ALA A 248 19.24 -25.45 -44.69
N PRO A 249 19.57 -26.18 -43.61
CA PRO A 249 18.71 -27.25 -43.11
C PRO A 249 17.31 -26.71 -42.90
N GLY A 250 16.29 -27.41 -43.44
CA GLY A 250 14.90 -26.92 -43.33
C GLY A 250 14.51 -26.63 -41.87
N GLU A 251 13.67 -25.63 -41.61
CA GLU A 251 13.27 -25.19 -40.26
C GLU A 251 12.99 -26.37 -39.30
N MET A 252 12.41 -27.44 -39.83
CA MET A 252 12.10 -28.65 -39.06
C MET A 252 13.32 -29.47 -38.68
N GLU A 253 14.36 -29.45 -39.50
CA GLU A 253 15.64 -30.12 -39.21
C GLU A 253 16.44 -29.30 -38.20
N GLU A 254 16.38 -27.96 -38.31
CA GLU A 254 17.00 -27.08 -37.34
C GLU A 254 16.35 -27.21 -35.93
N LEU A 255 15.01 -27.28 -35.87
CA LEU A 255 14.31 -27.55 -34.61
C LEU A 255 14.68 -28.93 -34.05
N ALA A 256 14.76 -29.96 -34.87
CA ALA A 256 15.16 -31.30 -34.43
C ALA A 256 16.59 -31.32 -33.86
N ARG A 257 17.52 -30.60 -34.51
CA ARG A 257 18.89 -30.41 -34.01
C ARG A 257 18.91 -29.66 -32.67
N LYS A 258 18.19 -28.54 -32.57
CA LYS A 258 18.08 -27.75 -31.34
C LYS A 258 17.52 -28.57 -30.18
N ILE A 259 16.51 -29.43 -30.44
CA ILE A 259 15.95 -30.35 -29.42
C ILE A 259 17.03 -31.33 -28.93
N ALA A 260 17.83 -31.89 -29.81
CA ALA A 260 18.91 -32.84 -29.43
C ALA A 260 20.03 -32.12 -28.65
N GLU A 261 20.39 -30.89 -29.02
CA GLU A 261 21.46 -30.11 -28.39
C GLU A 261 21.05 -29.43 -27.07
N ALA A 262 19.76 -29.17 -26.84
CA ALA A 262 19.23 -28.45 -25.67
C ALA A 262 19.51 -29.18 -24.33
N GLY A 263 19.71 -30.50 -24.42
CA GLY A 263 20.05 -31.32 -23.24
C GLY A 263 18.94 -31.46 -22.24
N MET A 264 17.72 -31.55 -22.71
CA MET A 264 16.51 -31.76 -21.92
C MET A 264 16.53 -33.08 -21.17
N PRO A 265 15.81 -33.23 -20.06
CA PRO A 265 15.49 -34.52 -19.46
C PRO A 265 14.75 -35.44 -20.47
N LYS A 266 14.95 -36.75 -20.40
CA LYS A 266 14.33 -37.70 -21.36
C LYS A 266 12.84 -37.54 -21.52
N PRO A 267 12.00 -37.37 -20.46
CA PRO A 267 10.56 -37.15 -20.63
C PRO A 267 10.23 -35.90 -21.44
N VAL A 268 10.96 -34.81 -21.18
CA VAL A 268 10.77 -33.50 -21.85
C VAL A 268 11.21 -33.59 -23.33
N GLU A 269 12.35 -34.23 -23.57
CA GLU A 269 12.83 -34.46 -24.94
C GLU A 269 11.85 -35.29 -25.78
N THR A 270 11.27 -36.34 -25.18
CA THR A 270 10.24 -37.16 -25.84
C THR A 270 9.00 -36.32 -26.16
N LYS A 271 8.53 -35.48 -25.22
CA LYS A 271 7.41 -34.57 -25.45
C LYS A 271 7.74 -33.58 -26.57
N ALA A 272 8.93 -32.98 -26.58
CA ALA A 272 9.36 -32.06 -27.61
C ALA A 272 9.40 -32.71 -29.00
N LYS A 273 9.91 -33.94 -29.11
CA LYS A 273 9.91 -34.72 -30.36
C LYS A 273 8.51 -35.05 -30.84
N ASN A 274 7.59 -35.39 -29.94
CA ASN A 274 6.20 -35.65 -30.28
C ASN A 274 5.50 -34.39 -30.82
N GLU A 275 5.72 -33.25 -30.17
CA GLU A 275 5.16 -31.97 -30.65
C GLU A 275 5.79 -31.54 -31.98
N LEU A 276 7.09 -31.79 -32.19
CA LEU A 276 7.75 -31.56 -33.49
C LEU A 276 7.17 -32.48 -34.59
N ASN A 277 6.89 -33.75 -34.28
CA ASN A 277 6.26 -34.65 -35.25
C ASN A 277 4.85 -34.23 -35.57
N LYS A 278 4.07 -33.71 -34.61
CA LYS A 278 2.76 -33.11 -34.89
C LYS A 278 2.91 -31.89 -35.78
N LEU A 279 3.87 -30.99 -35.49
CA LEU A 279 4.12 -29.80 -36.31
C LEU A 279 4.45 -30.14 -37.76
N LYS A 280 5.23 -31.23 -38.01
CA LYS A 280 5.53 -31.72 -39.35
C LYS A 280 4.31 -32.17 -40.16
N GLN A 281 3.24 -32.63 -39.49
CA GLN A 281 1.99 -33.08 -40.10
C GLN A 281 0.95 -31.95 -40.30
N MET A 282 1.17 -30.80 -39.65
CA MET A 282 0.27 -29.65 -39.71
C MET A 282 0.58 -28.77 -40.95
N SER A 283 -0.44 -28.10 -41.46
CA SER A 283 -0.22 -27.07 -42.49
C SER A 283 0.56 -25.91 -41.88
N PRO A 284 1.67 -25.45 -42.49
CA PRO A 284 2.50 -24.35 -41.97
C PRO A 284 1.74 -23.04 -41.70
N MET A 285 0.61 -22.84 -42.37
CA MET A 285 -0.26 -21.64 -42.29
C MET A 285 -1.37 -21.79 -41.22
N SER A 286 -1.47 -22.92 -40.54
CA SER A 286 -2.52 -23.12 -39.54
C SER A 286 -2.21 -22.37 -38.24
N ALA A 287 -3.23 -21.85 -37.57
CA ALA A 287 -3.11 -21.23 -36.26
C ALA A 287 -2.54 -22.20 -35.22
N GLU A 288 -2.87 -23.48 -35.31
CA GLU A 288 -2.35 -24.54 -34.44
C GLU A 288 -0.85 -24.77 -34.63
N ALA A 289 -0.36 -24.72 -35.90
CA ALA A 289 1.09 -24.84 -36.16
C ALA A 289 1.87 -23.68 -35.46
N ALA A 290 1.33 -22.47 -35.50
CA ALA A 290 1.93 -21.33 -34.82
C ALA A 290 1.98 -21.53 -33.27
N VAL A 291 0.93 -22.09 -32.68
CA VAL A 291 0.90 -22.41 -31.23
C VAL A 291 1.94 -23.45 -30.87
N VAL A 292 2.05 -24.54 -31.65
CA VAL A 292 3.04 -25.60 -31.40
C VAL A 292 4.47 -25.09 -31.62
N ARG A 293 4.70 -24.25 -32.64
CA ARG A 293 6.00 -23.60 -32.88
C ARG A 293 6.40 -22.73 -31.68
N ASN A 294 5.54 -21.83 -31.22
CA ASN A 294 5.78 -21.00 -30.05
C ASN A 294 6.06 -21.85 -28.80
N TYR A 295 5.32 -22.94 -28.60
CA TYR A 295 5.56 -23.87 -27.51
C TYR A 295 6.98 -24.48 -27.58
N LEU A 296 7.39 -24.96 -28.74
CA LEU A 296 8.74 -25.52 -28.92
C LEU A 296 9.83 -24.46 -28.74
N GLU A 297 9.61 -23.21 -29.17
CA GLU A 297 10.55 -22.12 -28.94
C GLU A 297 10.73 -21.82 -27.46
N TRP A 298 9.62 -21.75 -26.70
CA TRP A 298 9.70 -21.57 -25.24
C TRP A 298 10.41 -22.75 -24.57
N LEU A 299 10.09 -23.97 -24.94
CA LEU A 299 10.69 -25.18 -24.38
C LEU A 299 12.20 -25.25 -24.67
N LEU A 300 12.64 -24.88 -25.87
CA LEU A 300 14.04 -24.79 -26.28
C LEU A 300 14.79 -23.66 -25.60
N GLY A 301 14.10 -22.56 -25.28
CA GLY A 301 14.67 -21.42 -24.61
C GLY A 301 15.03 -21.67 -23.15
N VAL A 302 14.40 -22.63 -22.48
CA VAL A 302 14.71 -22.99 -21.09
C VAL A 302 16.14 -23.53 -21.00
N PRO A 303 16.96 -23.00 -20.08
CA PRO A 303 18.37 -23.41 -19.95
C PRO A 303 18.52 -24.73 -19.18
N TRP A 304 18.18 -25.86 -19.81
CA TRP A 304 18.14 -27.18 -19.18
C TRP A 304 19.47 -27.64 -18.55
N LYS A 305 20.58 -27.41 -19.22
CA LYS A 305 21.93 -27.79 -18.76
C LYS A 305 22.88 -26.61 -18.56
N LYS A 306 22.58 -25.47 -19.11
CA LYS A 306 23.46 -24.30 -19.17
C LYS A 306 23.59 -23.66 -17.79
N ARG A 307 24.78 -23.74 -17.17
CA ARG A 307 25.06 -23.18 -15.83
C ARG A 307 26.17 -22.15 -15.90
N THR A 308 26.09 -21.16 -14.98
CA THR A 308 27.23 -20.29 -14.67
C THR A 308 28.11 -20.95 -13.60
N LYS A 309 29.44 -20.78 -13.70
CA LYS A 309 30.39 -21.29 -12.69
C LYS A 309 30.22 -20.48 -11.40
N VAL A 310 29.65 -21.08 -10.37
CA VAL A 310 29.46 -20.46 -9.06
C VAL A 310 30.78 -20.26 -8.34
N ARG A 311 31.01 -19.05 -7.83
CA ARG A 311 32.15 -18.75 -6.97
C ARG A 311 31.74 -19.00 -5.51
N LYS A 312 32.59 -19.73 -4.77
CA LYS A 312 32.33 -20.10 -3.38
C LYS A 312 33.28 -19.44 -2.39
N ASP A 313 34.09 -18.49 -2.84
CA ASP A 313 35.05 -17.76 -2.03
C ASP A 313 34.37 -16.67 -1.21
N LEU A 314 34.33 -16.89 0.11
CA LEU A 314 33.67 -15.95 1.06
C LEU A 314 34.43 -14.64 1.18
N LYS A 315 35.76 -14.63 1.01
CA LYS A 315 36.54 -13.40 1.08
C LYS A 315 36.18 -12.46 -0.08
N VAL A 316 36.06 -13.01 -1.28
CA VAL A 316 35.62 -12.26 -2.46
C VAL A 316 34.19 -11.78 -2.30
N ALA A 317 33.33 -12.59 -1.65
CA ALA A 317 31.95 -12.17 -1.35
C ALA A 317 31.94 -11.00 -0.36
N GLN A 318 32.73 -11.05 0.70
CA GLN A 318 32.88 -9.96 1.67
C GLN A 318 33.39 -8.69 0.99
N ASP A 319 34.50 -8.77 0.24
CA ASP A 319 35.08 -7.64 -0.47
C ASP A 319 34.09 -7.01 -1.46
N THR A 320 33.27 -7.82 -2.14
CA THR A 320 32.24 -7.34 -3.06
C THR A 320 31.12 -6.60 -2.33
N LEU A 321 30.63 -7.15 -1.21
CA LEU A 321 29.59 -6.52 -0.40
C LEU A 321 30.08 -5.21 0.22
N ASP A 322 31.33 -5.15 0.68
CA ASP A 322 31.94 -3.95 1.26
C ASP A 322 32.20 -2.87 0.22
N ALA A 323 32.60 -3.26 -1.00
CA ALA A 323 32.78 -2.32 -2.10
C ALA A 323 31.48 -1.71 -2.63
N ASP A 324 30.40 -2.51 -2.66
CA ASP A 324 29.11 -2.09 -3.23
C ASP A 324 28.18 -1.43 -2.21
N HIS A 325 28.39 -1.64 -0.89
CA HIS A 325 27.51 -1.15 0.19
C HIS A 325 28.30 -0.60 1.37
N TYR A 326 27.97 0.61 1.78
CA TYR A 326 28.52 1.25 2.98
C TYR A 326 27.70 0.88 4.22
N GLY A 327 28.37 0.56 5.32
CA GLY A 327 27.69 0.13 6.57
C GLY A 327 26.99 -1.24 6.39
N LEU A 328 25.89 -1.41 7.11
CA LEU A 328 25.09 -2.65 7.12
C LEU A 328 25.87 -3.90 7.55
N ASP A 329 26.84 -3.77 8.46
CA ASP A 329 27.78 -4.84 8.81
C ASP A 329 27.06 -6.11 9.28
N LYS A 330 26.07 -5.99 10.18
CA LYS A 330 25.24 -7.13 10.63
C LYS A 330 24.48 -7.82 9.49
N VAL A 331 23.98 -7.04 8.51
CA VAL A 331 23.27 -7.57 7.34
C VAL A 331 24.23 -8.34 6.44
N LYS A 332 25.42 -7.78 6.21
CA LYS A 332 26.47 -8.42 5.43
C LYS A 332 26.96 -9.70 6.09
N ASP A 333 27.18 -9.71 7.41
CA ASP A 333 27.58 -10.90 8.15
C ASP A 333 26.55 -12.01 8.03
N ARG A 334 25.26 -11.70 8.16
CA ARG A 334 24.18 -12.67 7.96
C ARG A 334 24.15 -13.23 6.54
N ILE A 335 24.35 -12.38 5.53
CA ILE A 335 24.46 -12.81 4.13
C ILE A 335 25.69 -13.74 3.95
N LEU A 336 26.82 -13.40 4.55
CA LEU A 336 28.04 -14.22 4.49
C LEU A 336 27.87 -15.56 5.21
N GLU A 337 27.21 -15.60 6.38
CA GLU A 337 26.86 -16.84 7.07
C GLU A 337 26.02 -17.75 6.16
N TYR A 338 24.98 -17.19 5.54
CA TYR A 338 24.13 -17.92 4.59
C TYR A 338 24.93 -18.47 3.40
N LEU A 339 25.79 -17.64 2.79
CA LEU A 339 26.65 -18.06 1.68
C LEU A 339 27.67 -19.13 2.11
N ALA A 340 28.17 -19.06 3.36
CA ALA A 340 29.08 -20.06 3.92
C ALA A 340 28.43 -21.45 4.03
N VAL A 341 27.18 -21.48 4.50
CA VAL A 341 26.40 -22.72 4.57
C VAL A 341 26.17 -23.28 3.17
N GLN A 342 25.75 -22.43 2.22
CA GLN A 342 25.54 -22.86 0.83
C GLN A 342 26.80 -23.33 0.13
N ALA A 343 27.97 -22.80 0.46
CA ALA A 343 29.24 -23.29 -0.10
C ALA A 343 29.58 -24.71 0.30
N ARG A 344 29.10 -25.17 1.47
CA ARG A 344 29.36 -26.51 2.04
C ARG A 344 28.31 -27.55 1.62
N VAL A 345 27.05 -27.12 1.46
CA VAL A 345 25.95 -28.05 1.14
C VAL A 345 25.86 -28.26 -0.38
N LYS A 346 25.63 -29.49 -0.83
CA LYS A 346 25.50 -29.80 -2.26
C LYS A 346 24.15 -29.40 -2.85
N GLN A 347 23.08 -29.40 -2.05
CA GLN A 347 21.73 -28.98 -2.44
C GLN A 347 21.30 -27.80 -1.56
N MET A 348 20.67 -26.82 -2.13
CA MET A 348 20.12 -25.67 -1.40
C MET A 348 18.81 -26.09 -0.70
N LYS A 349 18.92 -26.58 0.53
CA LYS A 349 17.77 -26.98 1.38
C LYS A 349 17.48 -26.01 2.52
N GLY A 350 18.19 -24.90 2.60
CA GLY A 350 17.99 -23.89 3.65
C GLY A 350 16.83 -22.91 3.35
N PRO A 351 16.41 -22.13 4.36
CA PRO A 351 15.42 -21.09 4.19
C PRO A 351 15.90 -20.04 3.17
N ILE A 352 14.96 -19.33 2.57
CA ILE A 352 15.25 -18.32 1.56
C ILE A 352 15.55 -17.00 2.25
N LEU A 353 16.58 -16.29 1.81
CA LEU A 353 16.85 -14.94 2.32
C LEU A 353 15.72 -13.97 1.99
N CYS A 354 15.15 -13.36 3.03
CA CYS A 354 14.16 -12.30 2.89
C CYS A 354 14.71 -10.99 3.47
N LEU A 355 14.98 -10.02 2.61
CA LEU A 355 15.48 -8.71 2.98
C LEU A 355 14.31 -7.77 3.28
N VAL A 356 14.04 -7.49 4.55
CA VAL A 356 12.93 -6.65 5.01
C VAL A 356 13.44 -5.31 5.49
N GLY A 357 12.82 -4.22 5.02
CA GLY A 357 13.18 -2.88 5.48
C GLY A 357 12.51 -1.78 4.67
N PRO A 358 12.66 -0.51 5.08
CA PRO A 358 11.99 0.60 4.42
C PRO A 358 12.44 0.77 2.96
N PRO A 359 11.68 1.51 2.15
CA PRO A 359 12.04 1.76 0.76
C PRO A 359 13.35 2.56 0.67
N GLY A 360 14.19 2.21 -0.31
CA GLY A 360 15.43 2.94 -0.59
C GLY A 360 16.64 2.56 0.26
N VAL A 361 16.57 1.51 1.10
CA VAL A 361 17.73 1.01 1.89
C VAL A 361 18.63 0.03 1.14
N GLY A 362 18.41 -0.17 -0.15
CA GLY A 362 19.31 -0.98 -0.98
C GLY A 362 18.99 -2.47 -1.05
N LYS A 363 17.80 -2.94 -0.68
CA LYS A 363 17.39 -4.36 -0.73
C LYS A 363 17.71 -5.03 -2.08
N THR A 364 17.24 -4.45 -3.16
CA THR A 364 17.43 -4.98 -4.52
C THR A 364 18.90 -4.92 -4.96
N SER A 365 19.65 -3.88 -4.56
CA SER A 365 21.07 -3.78 -4.85
C SER A 365 21.92 -4.79 -4.07
N LEU A 366 21.53 -5.13 -2.83
CA LEU A 366 22.14 -6.24 -2.09
C LEU A 366 21.98 -7.57 -2.83
N GLY A 367 20.78 -7.84 -3.38
CA GLY A 367 20.57 -9.00 -4.24
C GLY A 367 21.49 -9.02 -5.48
N GLN A 368 21.71 -7.86 -6.11
CA GLN A 368 22.68 -7.75 -7.22
C GLN A 368 24.10 -8.03 -6.77
N SER A 369 24.50 -7.52 -5.61
CA SER A 369 25.84 -7.75 -5.08
C SER A 369 26.08 -9.20 -4.66
N ILE A 370 25.07 -9.89 -4.13
CA ILE A 370 25.11 -11.33 -3.88
C ILE A 370 25.30 -12.11 -5.19
N ALA A 371 24.57 -11.72 -6.25
CA ALA A 371 24.73 -12.35 -7.57
C ALA A 371 26.13 -12.15 -8.13
N LYS A 372 26.69 -10.94 -8.02
CA LYS A 372 28.06 -10.59 -8.43
C LYS A 372 29.09 -11.37 -7.61
N ALA A 373 28.94 -11.44 -6.30
CA ALA A 373 29.82 -12.16 -5.38
C ALA A 373 29.89 -13.65 -5.70
N THR A 374 28.74 -14.27 -5.96
CA THR A 374 28.60 -15.68 -6.28
C THR A 374 28.80 -16.01 -7.77
N ASN A 375 29.02 -15.00 -8.61
CA ASN A 375 29.13 -15.12 -10.07
C ASN A 375 27.90 -15.80 -10.69
N ARG A 376 26.72 -15.56 -10.13
CA ARG A 376 25.42 -15.97 -10.68
C ARG A 376 24.86 -14.88 -11.58
N LYS A 377 24.13 -15.26 -12.61
CA LYS A 377 23.37 -14.28 -13.39
C LYS A 377 22.22 -13.73 -12.54
N PHE A 378 21.95 -12.45 -12.65
CA PHE A 378 20.93 -11.76 -11.86
C PHE A 378 19.61 -11.67 -12.61
N VAL A 379 18.52 -12.01 -11.93
CA VAL A 379 17.13 -11.83 -12.39
C VAL A 379 16.34 -11.10 -11.32
N ARG A 380 15.49 -10.18 -11.73
CA ARG A 380 14.53 -9.50 -10.84
C ARG A 380 13.12 -9.70 -11.37
N MET A 381 12.23 -10.17 -10.51
CA MET A 381 10.80 -10.27 -10.75
C MET A 381 10.06 -9.50 -9.67
N SER A 382 9.27 -8.48 -10.07
CA SER A 382 8.40 -7.78 -9.12
C SER A 382 7.12 -8.58 -8.92
N LEU A 383 6.77 -8.79 -7.66
CA LEU A 383 5.53 -9.43 -7.23
C LEU A 383 4.46 -8.41 -6.83
N GLY A 384 4.83 -7.12 -6.75
CA GLY A 384 3.88 -6.05 -6.45
C GLY A 384 2.78 -5.94 -7.50
N GLY A 385 1.52 -6.15 -7.07
CA GLY A 385 0.35 -6.12 -7.95
C GLY A 385 0.02 -7.44 -8.64
N VAL A 386 0.77 -8.51 -8.39
CA VAL A 386 0.41 -9.88 -8.85
C VAL A 386 -0.78 -10.36 -8.03
N ARG A 387 -1.83 -10.81 -8.74
CA ARG A 387 -3.09 -11.29 -8.17
C ARG A 387 -3.51 -12.65 -8.71
N ASP A 388 -2.99 -13.04 -9.87
CA ASP A 388 -3.32 -14.26 -10.58
C ASP A 388 -2.16 -15.26 -10.46
N GLU A 389 -2.46 -16.48 -10.04
CA GLU A 389 -1.53 -17.60 -9.99
C GLU A 389 -0.90 -17.87 -11.36
N ALA A 390 -1.64 -17.66 -12.43
CA ALA A 390 -1.17 -17.86 -13.79
C ALA A 390 0.00 -16.93 -14.18
N GLU A 391 0.19 -15.81 -13.51
CA GLU A 391 1.40 -15.00 -13.73
C GLU A 391 2.68 -15.74 -13.29
N ILE A 392 2.58 -16.65 -12.32
CA ILE A 392 3.72 -17.43 -11.82
C ILE A 392 3.85 -18.75 -12.58
N ARG A 393 2.73 -19.48 -12.72
CA ARG A 393 2.67 -20.82 -13.32
C ARG A 393 2.34 -20.85 -14.82
N GLY A 394 1.98 -19.71 -15.42
CA GLY A 394 1.55 -19.64 -16.81
C GLY A 394 0.10 -20.06 -17.06
N HIS A 395 -0.41 -19.73 -18.22
CA HIS A 395 -1.74 -20.12 -18.68
C HIS A 395 -1.68 -21.40 -19.48
N ARG A 396 -2.73 -22.24 -19.42
CA ARG A 396 -2.84 -23.42 -20.27
C ARG A 396 -2.75 -23.03 -21.76
N ARG A 397 -1.98 -23.77 -22.55
CA ARG A 397 -1.68 -23.47 -23.96
C ARG A 397 -2.90 -23.52 -24.91
N THR A 398 -4.05 -24.00 -24.43
CA THR A 398 -5.29 -24.04 -25.20
C THR A 398 -5.89 -22.67 -25.52
N TYR A 399 -5.48 -21.64 -24.82
CA TYR A 399 -5.96 -20.26 -25.03
C TYR A 399 -5.05 -19.51 -26.01
N VAL A 400 -5.65 -18.82 -26.97
CA VAL A 400 -4.90 -17.97 -27.90
C VAL A 400 -4.20 -16.85 -27.14
N GLY A 401 -2.89 -16.71 -27.35
CA GLY A 401 -2.07 -15.72 -26.64
C GLY A 401 -1.55 -16.18 -25.28
N SER A 402 -1.74 -17.45 -24.90
CA SER A 402 -1.15 -18.02 -23.69
C SER A 402 0.37 -17.96 -23.72
N MET A 403 0.98 -17.75 -22.55
CA MET A 403 2.42 -17.71 -22.34
C MET A 403 2.79 -18.48 -21.08
N PRO A 404 4.05 -18.98 -20.99
CA PRO A 404 4.56 -19.56 -19.75
C PRO A 404 4.60 -18.52 -18.62
N GLY A 405 4.63 -19.00 -17.38
CA GLY A 405 4.75 -18.16 -16.19
C GLY A 405 6.02 -17.30 -16.18
N ARG A 406 5.99 -16.23 -15.40
CA ARG A 406 7.12 -15.29 -15.29
C ARG A 406 8.42 -15.95 -14.83
N ILE A 407 8.37 -17.06 -14.09
CA ILE A 407 9.55 -17.83 -13.67
C ILE A 407 10.26 -18.38 -14.92
N VAL A 408 9.53 -19.07 -15.79
CA VAL A 408 10.06 -19.65 -17.04
C VAL A 408 10.54 -18.56 -17.99
N GLN A 409 9.74 -17.51 -18.19
CA GLN A 409 10.13 -16.39 -19.05
C GLN A 409 11.47 -15.76 -18.64
N ASN A 410 11.67 -15.55 -17.34
CA ASN A 410 12.90 -14.97 -16.82
C ASN A 410 14.09 -15.95 -16.89
N LEU A 411 13.87 -17.25 -16.70
CA LEU A 411 14.91 -18.28 -16.89
C LEU A 411 15.36 -18.32 -18.35
N ASN A 412 14.43 -18.26 -19.29
CA ASN A 412 14.71 -18.18 -20.71
C ASN A 412 15.55 -16.94 -21.04
N LYS A 413 15.09 -15.75 -20.59
CA LYS A 413 15.78 -14.48 -20.80
C LYS A 413 17.21 -14.48 -20.28
N VAL A 414 17.44 -15.07 -19.11
CA VAL A 414 18.77 -15.10 -18.48
C VAL A 414 19.68 -16.19 -19.06
N GLY A 415 19.09 -17.24 -19.61
CA GLY A 415 19.80 -18.34 -20.26
C GLY A 415 20.79 -19.08 -19.34
N SER A 416 20.42 -19.28 -18.07
CA SER A 416 21.21 -20.04 -17.08
C SER A 416 20.27 -20.76 -16.12
N LYS A 417 20.58 -22.03 -15.80
CA LYS A 417 19.81 -22.87 -14.89
C LYS A 417 19.96 -22.43 -13.43
N ASN A 418 21.06 -21.81 -13.07
CA ASN A 418 21.42 -21.46 -11.69
C ASN A 418 21.56 -19.95 -11.44
N PRO A 419 20.61 -19.09 -11.88
CA PRO A 419 20.67 -17.66 -11.61
C PRO A 419 20.43 -17.36 -10.12
N LEU A 420 20.68 -16.12 -9.72
CA LEU A 420 20.09 -15.53 -8.53
C LEU A 420 18.80 -14.80 -8.93
N PHE A 421 17.70 -15.18 -8.31
CA PHE A 421 16.36 -14.68 -8.63
C PHE A 421 15.84 -13.83 -7.48
N VAL A 422 15.72 -12.51 -7.68
CA VAL A 422 15.14 -11.61 -6.68
C VAL A 422 13.65 -11.49 -6.91
N LEU A 423 12.88 -11.89 -5.91
CA LEU A 423 11.44 -11.73 -5.79
C LEU A 423 11.18 -10.43 -5.02
N ASP A 424 10.88 -9.36 -5.75
CA ASP A 424 10.80 -8.01 -5.19
C ASP A 424 9.36 -7.66 -4.80
N GLU A 425 9.18 -7.01 -3.63
CA GLU A 425 7.89 -6.56 -3.09
C GLU A 425 6.90 -7.71 -2.80
N ILE A 426 7.37 -8.78 -2.13
CA ILE A 426 6.54 -9.95 -1.81
C ILE A 426 5.35 -9.63 -0.88
N ASP A 427 5.44 -8.57 -0.08
CA ASP A 427 4.39 -8.07 0.81
C ASP A 427 3.23 -7.37 0.08
N LYS A 428 3.37 -7.13 -1.22
CA LYS A 428 2.35 -6.47 -2.04
C LYS A 428 1.56 -7.40 -2.94
N MET A 429 1.73 -8.69 -2.78
CA MET A 429 0.84 -9.67 -3.40
C MET A 429 -0.51 -9.66 -2.71
N SER A 430 -1.56 -9.89 -3.47
CA SER A 430 -2.92 -10.04 -2.94
C SER A 430 -3.61 -11.20 -3.61
N MET A 431 -4.46 -11.90 -2.85
CA MET A 431 -5.38 -12.90 -3.39
C MET A 431 -6.59 -12.19 -4.00
N ASP A 432 -7.13 -12.76 -5.07
CA ASP A 432 -8.45 -12.43 -5.59
C ASP A 432 -9.16 -13.70 -6.06
N PHE A 433 -10.36 -13.55 -6.66
CA PHE A 433 -11.17 -14.67 -7.14
C PHE A 433 -10.49 -15.50 -8.28
N ARG A 434 -9.37 -15.07 -8.82
CA ARG A 434 -8.60 -15.74 -9.89
C ARG A 434 -7.53 -16.69 -9.39
N GLY A 435 -7.24 -16.68 -8.09
CA GLY A 435 -6.30 -17.59 -7.48
C GLY A 435 -5.47 -16.97 -6.36
N ASP A 436 -4.59 -17.80 -5.80
CA ASP A 436 -3.65 -17.41 -4.77
C ASP A 436 -2.20 -17.53 -5.28
N PRO A 437 -1.56 -16.42 -5.69
CA PRO A 437 -0.18 -16.44 -6.11
C PRO A 437 0.80 -16.88 -5.00
N SER A 438 0.39 -16.77 -3.72
CA SER A 438 1.22 -17.25 -2.60
C SER A 438 1.37 -18.76 -2.62
N SER A 439 0.31 -19.49 -2.97
CA SER A 439 0.35 -20.96 -3.11
C SER A 439 1.27 -21.40 -4.24
N ALA A 440 1.25 -20.70 -5.39
CA ALA A 440 2.19 -20.97 -6.47
C ALA A 440 3.66 -20.70 -6.06
N LEU A 441 3.90 -19.65 -5.29
CA LEU A 441 5.24 -19.36 -4.77
C LEU A 441 5.71 -20.36 -3.75
N LEU A 442 4.83 -20.96 -2.95
CA LEU A 442 5.22 -22.02 -2.01
C LEU A 442 5.88 -23.19 -2.75
N GLU A 443 5.34 -23.62 -3.89
CA GLU A 443 5.93 -24.67 -4.71
C GLU A 443 7.30 -24.26 -5.28
N VAL A 444 7.43 -23.01 -5.73
CA VAL A 444 8.70 -22.48 -6.26
C VAL A 444 9.77 -22.40 -5.17
N LEU A 445 9.39 -22.03 -3.97
CA LEU A 445 10.31 -21.70 -2.87
C LEU A 445 10.58 -22.88 -1.93
N ASP A 446 9.73 -23.89 -1.95
CA ASP A 446 9.94 -25.09 -1.11
C ASP A 446 11.03 -25.99 -1.71
N PRO A 447 12.16 -26.20 -1.03
CA PRO A 447 13.23 -27.06 -1.52
C PRO A 447 12.83 -28.53 -1.74
N GLU A 448 11.70 -28.99 -1.17
CA GLU A 448 11.19 -30.34 -1.37
C GLU A 448 10.38 -30.48 -2.65
N GLN A 449 9.77 -29.38 -3.12
CA GLN A 449 8.87 -29.36 -4.27
C GLN A 449 9.48 -28.70 -5.51
N ASN A 450 10.41 -27.75 -5.35
CA ASN A 450 10.95 -26.92 -6.42
C ASN A 450 11.78 -27.69 -7.49
N ASN A 451 12.13 -28.92 -7.23
CA ASN A 451 12.79 -29.80 -8.20
C ASN A 451 11.86 -30.34 -9.29
N ALA A 452 10.54 -30.20 -9.08
CA ALA A 452 9.49 -30.66 -9.99
C ALA A 452 8.42 -29.56 -10.20
N PHE A 453 8.83 -28.28 -10.28
CA PHE A 453 7.94 -27.16 -10.55
C PHE A 453 7.25 -27.33 -11.90
N ASN A 454 5.92 -27.30 -11.92
CA ASN A 454 5.12 -27.48 -13.12
C ASN A 454 4.52 -26.18 -13.61
N ASP A 455 4.97 -25.73 -14.79
CA ASP A 455 4.40 -24.59 -15.51
C ASP A 455 3.23 -25.07 -16.38
N HIS A 456 2.06 -24.43 -16.26
CA HIS A 456 0.82 -24.84 -16.94
C HIS A 456 0.87 -24.68 -18.46
N TYR A 457 1.77 -23.82 -18.98
CA TYR A 457 1.98 -23.69 -20.42
C TYR A 457 2.91 -24.76 -20.97
N LEU A 458 4.03 -25.00 -20.26
CA LEU A 458 5.01 -26.01 -20.70
C LEU A 458 4.54 -27.44 -20.39
N GLU A 459 3.75 -27.61 -19.29
CA GLU A 459 3.27 -28.93 -18.84
C GLU A 459 4.40 -29.96 -18.71
N VAL A 460 5.56 -29.50 -18.24
CA VAL A 460 6.73 -30.33 -17.92
C VAL A 460 7.35 -29.86 -16.62
N ASP A 461 7.95 -30.79 -15.89
CA ASP A 461 8.61 -30.48 -14.64
C ASP A 461 9.93 -29.74 -14.89
N LEU A 462 10.12 -28.64 -14.19
CA LEU A 462 11.30 -27.82 -14.20
C LEU A 462 12.02 -27.92 -12.86
N ASP A 463 13.30 -28.24 -12.90
CA ASP A 463 14.14 -28.30 -11.72
C ASP A 463 14.69 -26.92 -11.37
N LEU A 464 14.10 -26.28 -10.36
CA LEU A 464 14.50 -24.98 -9.82
C LEU A 464 15.45 -25.09 -8.63
N SER A 465 15.88 -26.29 -8.23
CA SER A 465 16.71 -26.54 -7.04
C SER A 465 18.09 -25.84 -7.07
N GLU A 466 18.58 -25.47 -8.25
CA GLU A 466 19.85 -24.75 -8.41
C GLU A 466 19.69 -23.22 -8.45
N VAL A 467 18.45 -22.73 -8.53
CA VAL A 467 18.13 -21.30 -8.52
C VAL A 467 18.30 -20.78 -7.09
N MET A 468 19.02 -19.69 -6.92
CA MET A 468 19.11 -19.00 -5.64
C MET A 468 18.02 -17.94 -5.56
N PHE A 469 17.00 -18.16 -4.74
CA PHE A 469 15.95 -17.18 -4.50
C PHE A 469 16.31 -16.24 -3.36
N VAL A 470 16.03 -14.96 -3.55
CA VAL A 470 16.12 -13.90 -2.53
C VAL A 470 14.84 -13.09 -2.60
N ALA A 471 14.11 -12.96 -1.50
CA ALA A 471 12.93 -12.13 -1.43
C ALA A 471 13.25 -10.74 -0.89
N THR A 472 12.48 -9.73 -1.30
CA THR A 472 12.51 -8.41 -0.67
C THR A 472 11.12 -7.99 -0.24
N SER A 473 11.03 -7.31 0.89
CA SER A 473 9.78 -6.80 1.44
C SER A 473 9.98 -5.43 2.09
N ASN A 474 8.95 -4.60 2.12
CA ASN A 474 8.98 -3.36 2.89
C ASN A 474 8.44 -3.57 4.32
N SER A 475 7.56 -4.54 4.52
CA SER A 475 6.92 -4.87 5.79
C SER A 475 7.00 -6.37 6.07
N LEU A 476 6.60 -6.78 7.27
CA LEU A 476 6.44 -8.19 7.62
C LEU A 476 5.05 -8.76 7.28
N ASN A 477 4.24 -8.01 6.56
CA ASN A 477 2.93 -8.45 6.12
C ASN A 477 3.06 -9.43 4.93
N ILE A 478 3.66 -10.59 5.21
CA ILE A 478 3.88 -11.70 4.30
C ILE A 478 2.99 -12.85 4.77
N PRO A 479 2.34 -13.60 3.88
CA PRO A 479 1.57 -14.78 4.26
C PRO A 479 2.41 -15.74 5.12
N GLY A 480 1.84 -16.20 6.26
CA GLY A 480 2.54 -17.02 7.25
C GLY A 480 3.29 -18.22 6.65
N PRO A 481 2.66 -19.04 5.79
CA PRO A 481 3.33 -20.19 5.16
C PRO A 481 4.57 -19.85 4.34
N LEU A 482 4.60 -18.66 3.72
CA LEU A 482 5.79 -18.17 3.00
C LEU A 482 6.85 -17.68 3.99
N LEU A 483 6.43 -16.96 5.03
CA LEU A 483 7.33 -16.43 6.06
C LEU A 483 8.08 -17.54 6.80
N ASP A 484 7.44 -18.67 7.08
CA ASP A 484 8.02 -19.84 7.73
C ASP A 484 9.19 -20.48 6.92
N ARG A 485 9.23 -20.23 5.61
CA ARG A 485 10.31 -20.69 4.71
C ARG A 485 11.40 -19.66 4.47
N MET A 486 11.31 -18.51 5.16
CA MET A 486 12.21 -17.38 4.93
C MET A 486 13.09 -17.10 6.14
N GLU A 487 14.36 -16.87 5.89
CA GLU A 487 15.26 -16.24 6.85
C GLU A 487 15.17 -14.73 6.71
N VAL A 488 14.52 -14.08 7.66
CA VAL A 488 14.28 -12.64 7.64
C VAL A 488 15.51 -11.87 8.11
N ILE A 489 16.09 -11.08 7.22
CA ILE A 489 17.15 -10.13 7.52
C ILE A 489 16.56 -8.72 7.50
N ARG A 490 16.46 -8.09 8.69
CA ARG A 490 15.96 -6.72 8.81
C ARG A 490 17.05 -5.72 8.46
N ILE A 491 16.77 -4.86 7.50
CA ILE A 491 17.63 -3.76 7.08
C ILE A 491 17.09 -2.47 7.68
N PRO A 492 17.80 -1.85 8.61
CA PRO A 492 17.37 -0.61 9.23
C PRO A 492 17.51 0.57 8.27
N GLY A 493 16.91 1.71 8.64
CA GLY A 493 17.17 2.99 7.98
C GLY A 493 18.60 3.47 8.21
N TYR A 494 19.04 4.39 7.35
CA TYR A 494 20.38 4.98 7.40
C TYR A 494 20.43 6.22 8.29
N THR A 495 21.54 6.38 9.00
CA THR A 495 21.93 7.63 9.68
C THR A 495 22.29 8.71 8.68
N GLU A 496 22.39 9.98 9.12
CA GLU A 496 22.83 11.09 8.26
C GLU A 496 24.23 10.84 7.70
N ASP A 497 25.18 10.36 8.54
CA ASP A 497 26.54 10.06 8.13
C ASP A 497 26.62 8.88 7.13
N GLU A 498 25.80 7.84 7.34
CA GLU A 498 25.67 6.75 6.36
C GLU A 498 25.11 7.26 5.03
N LYS A 499 24.07 8.11 5.05
CA LYS A 499 23.52 8.74 3.83
C LYS A 499 24.56 9.61 3.12
N LEU A 500 25.36 10.39 3.85
CA LEU A 500 26.44 11.18 3.31
C LEU A 500 27.46 10.28 2.59
N ASN A 501 27.94 9.23 3.26
CA ASN A 501 28.90 8.29 2.66
C ASN A 501 28.32 7.57 1.44
N ILE A 502 27.06 7.13 1.50
CA ILE A 502 26.37 6.50 0.36
C ILE A 502 26.24 7.48 -0.80
N ALA A 503 25.87 8.73 -0.53
CA ALA A 503 25.73 9.75 -1.55
C ALA A 503 27.07 10.02 -2.25
N THR A 504 28.13 10.22 -1.47
CA THR A 504 29.47 10.58 -1.99
C THR A 504 30.10 9.42 -2.75
N ARG A 505 30.02 8.18 -2.21
CA ARG A 505 30.70 7.02 -2.80
C ARG A 505 29.96 6.43 -4.00
N TYR A 506 28.63 6.43 -3.99
CA TYR A 506 27.83 5.68 -4.96
C TYR A 506 26.84 6.55 -5.74
N LEU A 507 25.99 7.36 -5.06
CA LEU A 507 24.88 8.03 -5.75
C LEU A 507 25.37 9.13 -6.67
N LEU A 508 26.33 9.93 -6.24
CA LEU A 508 26.86 11.04 -7.02
C LEU A 508 27.47 10.55 -8.35
N SER A 509 28.35 9.55 -8.28
CA SER A 509 28.98 8.97 -9.48
C SER A 509 27.96 8.34 -10.42
N LYS A 510 26.94 7.66 -9.87
CA LYS A 510 25.83 7.07 -10.63
C LYS A 510 25.00 8.14 -11.33
N GLN A 511 24.65 9.23 -10.63
CA GLN A 511 23.82 10.29 -11.19
C GLN A 511 24.58 11.17 -12.19
N LEU A 512 25.86 11.43 -11.97
CA LEU A 512 26.70 12.10 -12.97
C LEU A 512 26.70 11.32 -14.30
N LYS A 513 26.98 10.02 -14.26
CA LYS A 513 26.95 9.14 -15.46
C LYS A 513 25.56 9.11 -16.11
N ALA A 514 24.51 8.97 -15.32
CA ALA A 514 23.14 8.88 -15.84
C ALA A 514 22.66 10.19 -16.52
N ASN A 515 23.18 11.34 -16.10
CA ASN A 515 22.86 12.63 -16.69
C ASN A 515 23.93 13.16 -17.68
N GLY A 516 24.93 12.34 -18.02
CA GLY A 516 25.98 12.71 -18.99
C GLY A 516 26.95 13.78 -18.49
N LEU A 517 27.15 13.91 -17.18
CA LEU A 517 28.06 14.82 -16.53
C LEU A 517 29.35 14.10 -16.11
N THR A 518 30.45 14.85 -16.11
CA THR A 518 31.74 14.42 -15.55
C THR A 518 31.97 15.02 -14.17
N ALA A 519 32.88 14.44 -13.40
CA ALA A 519 33.29 14.99 -12.11
C ALA A 519 34.06 16.35 -12.24
N GLU A 520 34.45 16.73 -13.45
CA GLU A 520 35.08 18.01 -13.75
C GLU A 520 34.06 19.13 -13.99
N GLU A 521 32.80 18.76 -14.32
CA GLU A 521 31.71 19.70 -14.61
C GLU A 521 30.86 20.01 -13.40
N LEU A 522 30.69 19.05 -12.48
CA LEU A 522 29.87 19.21 -11.26
C LEU A 522 30.56 18.57 -10.05
N ALA A 523 30.69 19.34 -9.00
CA ALA A 523 31.01 18.87 -7.66
C ALA A 523 29.90 19.29 -6.69
N ILE A 524 29.47 18.35 -5.83
CA ILE A 524 28.52 18.61 -4.72
C ILE A 524 29.32 18.41 -3.43
N GLU A 525 29.40 19.43 -2.61
CA GLU A 525 30.13 19.38 -1.34
C GLU A 525 29.36 18.62 -0.26
N GLU A 526 30.05 18.15 0.76
CA GLU A 526 29.45 17.35 1.84
C GLU A 526 28.40 18.15 2.62
N ASP A 527 28.63 19.45 2.83
CA ASP A 527 27.66 20.32 3.50
C ASP A 527 26.39 20.51 2.69
N ALA A 528 26.46 20.51 1.36
CA ALA A 528 25.29 20.51 0.49
C ALA A 528 24.53 19.19 0.60
N ILE A 529 25.23 18.04 0.63
CA ILE A 529 24.59 16.74 0.80
C ILE A 529 23.89 16.65 2.17
N ARG A 530 24.53 17.10 3.25
CA ARG A 530 23.89 17.21 4.57
C ARG A 530 22.68 18.15 4.52
N GLY A 531 22.78 19.26 3.83
CA GLY A 531 21.66 20.18 3.58
C GLY A 531 20.49 19.50 2.85
N ILE A 532 20.77 18.66 1.83
CA ILE A 532 19.72 17.90 1.15
C ILE A 532 19.05 16.93 2.12
N VAL A 533 19.82 16.18 2.90
CA VAL A 533 19.30 15.21 3.86
C VAL A 533 18.41 15.88 4.90
N ARG A 534 18.81 17.05 5.41
CA ARG A 534 18.11 17.77 6.50
C ARG A 534 16.87 18.52 6.05
N TYR A 535 16.95 19.23 4.92
CA TYR A 535 15.95 20.23 4.54
C TYR A 535 15.11 19.85 3.33
N TYR A 536 15.52 18.85 2.53
CA TYR A 536 14.82 18.48 1.29
C TYR A 536 14.34 17.03 1.24
N THR A 537 14.79 16.18 2.19
CA THR A 537 14.36 14.77 2.24
C THR A 537 13.93 14.35 3.65
N ARG A 538 12.90 13.49 3.73
CA ARG A 538 12.41 12.87 4.96
C ARG A 538 12.14 11.40 4.64
N GLU A 539 13.15 10.56 4.82
CA GLU A 539 13.11 9.15 4.48
C GLU A 539 14.12 8.34 5.29
N SER A 540 13.83 7.06 5.51
CA SER A 540 14.76 6.11 6.14
C SER A 540 15.90 5.70 5.19
N GLY A 541 15.61 5.58 3.90
CA GLY A 541 16.57 5.22 2.86
C GLY A 541 17.25 6.41 2.18
N VAL A 542 17.63 6.22 0.92
CA VAL A 542 18.33 7.22 0.10
C VAL A 542 17.66 7.48 -1.25
N ARG A 543 16.42 7.05 -1.44
CA ARG A 543 15.71 7.15 -2.72
C ARG A 543 15.39 8.60 -3.11
N ASN A 544 14.90 9.40 -2.16
CA ASN A 544 14.62 10.81 -2.39
C ASN A 544 15.91 11.62 -2.46
N LEU A 545 16.92 11.29 -1.64
CA LEU A 545 18.26 11.87 -1.74
C LEU A 545 18.84 11.68 -3.16
N GLU A 546 18.75 10.48 -3.72
CA GLU A 546 19.14 10.19 -5.10
C GLU A 546 18.36 11.04 -6.12
N ARG A 547 17.05 11.23 -5.91
CA ARG A 547 16.20 12.07 -6.78
C ARG A 547 16.57 13.55 -6.73
N GLU A 548 16.88 14.08 -5.54
CA GLU A 548 17.26 15.48 -5.41
C GLU A 548 18.67 15.72 -5.99
N ILE A 549 19.63 14.78 -5.83
CA ILE A 549 20.91 14.80 -6.52
C ILE A 549 20.71 14.79 -8.04
N ALA A 550 19.86 13.91 -8.56
CA ALA A 550 19.53 13.86 -10.00
C ALA A 550 18.91 15.18 -10.50
N LYS A 551 18.10 15.85 -9.67
CA LYS A 551 17.52 17.16 -9.98
C LYS A 551 18.58 18.25 -10.11
N ILE A 552 19.56 18.24 -9.21
CA ILE A 552 20.73 19.13 -9.30
C ILE A 552 21.47 18.86 -10.62
N CYS A 553 21.81 17.60 -10.91
CA CYS A 553 22.49 17.22 -12.15
C CYS A 553 21.75 17.74 -13.39
N ARG A 554 20.43 17.52 -13.48
CA ARG A 554 19.62 18.00 -14.63
C ARG A 554 19.63 19.53 -14.77
N LYS A 555 19.59 20.27 -13.66
CA LYS A 555 19.66 21.74 -13.70
C LYS A 555 21.02 22.23 -14.17
N VAL A 556 22.08 21.58 -13.72
CA VAL A 556 23.44 21.88 -14.16
C VAL A 556 23.63 21.57 -15.64
N VAL A 557 23.15 20.44 -16.15
CA VAL A 557 23.13 20.12 -17.59
C VAL A 557 22.42 21.22 -18.38
N LYS A 558 21.24 21.67 -17.88
CA LYS A 558 20.53 22.79 -18.52
C LYS A 558 21.35 24.07 -18.52
N GLU A 559 22.01 24.43 -17.42
CA GLU A 559 22.87 25.63 -17.33
C GLU A 559 24.04 25.56 -18.32
N ILE A 560 24.73 24.41 -18.40
CA ILE A 560 25.81 24.17 -19.33
C ILE A 560 25.31 24.27 -20.79
N ALA A 561 24.19 23.66 -21.11
CA ALA A 561 23.60 23.67 -22.44
C ALA A 561 23.16 25.06 -22.89
N LEU A 562 22.62 25.88 -21.99
CA LEU A 562 22.25 27.28 -22.28
C LEU A 562 23.44 28.23 -22.37
N ALA A 563 24.53 27.94 -21.65
CA ALA A 563 25.77 28.74 -21.73
C ALA A 563 26.51 28.58 -23.08
N GLY A 564 26.14 27.59 -23.89
CA GLY A 564 26.76 27.30 -25.20
C GLY A 564 28.21 26.76 -25.08
N PRO A 565 28.80 26.29 -26.17
CA PRO A 565 30.19 25.85 -26.16
C PRO A 565 31.11 27.03 -25.88
N GLN A 566 31.68 27.09 -24.70
CA GLN A 566 32.73 28.05 -24.40
C GLN A 566 33.96 27.77 -25.31
N PRO A 567 34.55 28.78 -25.99
CA PRO A 567 35.70 28.55 -26.82
C PRO A 567 36.86 28.10 -25.91
N VAL A 568 37.33 26.89 -26.15
CA VAL A 568 38.54 26.37 -25.53
C VAL A 568 39.69 27.29 -25.97
N LYS A 569 40.08 28.26 -25.16
CA LYS A 569 41.33 28.98 -25.35
C LYS A 569 42.46 27.96 -25.26
N LYS A 570 43.07 27.60 -26.42
CA LYS A 570 44.31 26.85 -26.49
C LYS A 570 45.38 27.62 -25.73
N ALA A 571 45.51 27.39 -24.44
CA ALA A 571 46.66 27.90 -23.67
C ALA A 571 47.78 26.87 -23.80
N ALA A 572 48.92 27.35 -24.28
CA ALA A 572 50.16 26.60 -24.47
C ALA A 572 50.58 25.85 -23.20
N ALA A 573 51.08 24.67 -23.41
CA ALA A 573 51.54 23.72 -22.40
C ALA A 573 52.55 24.37 -21.42
N LYS A 574 52.18 24.48 -20.15
CA LYS A 574 53.11 24.51 -19.02
C LYS A 574 52.65 23.48 -17.99
N LYS A 575 53.50 22.49 -17.78
CA LYS A 575 53.35 21.42 -16.77
C LYS A 575 53.23 22.01 -15.36
N SER A 576 52.06 22.06 -14.80
CA SER A 576 51.87 22.04 -13.35
C SER A 576 50.55 21.29 -13.07
N ALA A 577 50.67 20.21 -12.33
CA ALA A 577 49.55 19.31 -11.97
C ALA A 577 48.63 20.03 -10.93
N LYS A 578 47.73 20.89 -11.38
CA LYS A 578 46.55 21.29 -10.64
C LYS A 578 45.36 20.57 -11.23
N LYS A 579 44.66 19.78 -10.40
CA LYS A 579 43.38 19.12 -10.79
C LYS A 579 42.48 20.20 -11.44
N PRO A 580 41.81 19.88 -12.58
CA PRO A 580 40.88 20.82 -13.17
C PRO A 580 39.79 21.14 -12.15
N LYS A 581 39.49 22.43 -12.00
CA LYS A 581 38.44 22.90 -11.08
C LYS A 581 37.09 22.57 -11.71
N ALA A 582 36.19 21.93 -10.94
CA ALA A 582 34.83 21.67 -11.39
C ALA A 582 34.16 22.98 -11.88
N LEU A 583 33.40 22.88 -12.97
CA LEU A 583 32.74 24.04 -13.56
C LEU A 583 31.68 24.63 -12.62
N VAL A 584 30.90 23.72 -11.96
CA VAL A 584 29.87 24.10 -11.02
C VAL A 584 30.12 23.41 -9.68
N VAL A 585 30.23 24.20 -8.62
CA VAL A 585 30.30 23.69 -7.23
C VAL A 585 28.98 24.00 -6.51
N VAL A 586 28.36 22.97 -5.98
CA VAL A 586 27.13 23.08 -5.18
C VAL A 586 27.50 22.94 -3.72
N ASP A 587 27.30 24.00 -2.96
CA ASP A 587 27.49 24.10 -1.51
C ASP A 587 26.16 24.38 -0.78
N ALA A 588 26.17 24.43 0.54
CA ALA A 588 24.96 24.69 1.33
C ALA A 588 24.31 26.05 1.01
N LYS A 589 25.09 27.04 0.60
CA LYS A 589 24.60 28.43 0.35
C LYS A 589 23.84 28.53 -0.98
N ASN A 590 24.28 27.82 -2.00
CA ASN A 590 23.66 27.86 -3.33
C ASN A 590 22.65 26.73 -3.57
N LEU A 591 22.46 25.82 -2.61
CA LEU A 591 21.55 24.67 -2.71
C LEU A 591 20.11 25.06 -3.06
N ALA A 592 19.62 26.19 -2.49
CA ALA A 592 18.27 26.69 -2.77
C ALA A 592 18.08 27.11 -4.25
N LYS A 593 19.13 27.52 -4.97
CA LYS A 593 19.08 27.79 -6.43
C LYS A 593 18.65 26.54 -7.22
N TYR A 594 19.13 25.37 -6.80
CA TYR A 594 18.90 24.12 -7.51
C TYR A 594 17.64 23.39 -7.00
N LEU A 595 17.35 23.42 -5.71
CA LEU A 595 16.26 22.63 -5.13
C LEU A 595 14.99 23.44 -4.81
N GLY A 596 15.13 24.77 -4.69
CA GLY A 596 14.05 25.67 -4.30
C GLY A 596 13.99 25.87 -2.78
N VAL A 597 12.80 26.22 -2.27
CA VAL A 597 12.56 26.46 -0.84
C VAL A 597 12.76 25.16 -0.05
N GLN A 598 13.31 25.27 1.14
CA GLN A 598 13.42 24.16 2.08
C GLN A 598 12.02 23.60 2.37
N ARG A 599 11.91 22.27 2.40
CA ARG A 599 10.63 21.57 2.57
C ARG A 599 10.41 21.12 4.00
N PHE A 600 11.49 20.96 4.75
CA PHE A 600 11.47 20.44 6.11
C PHE A 600 12.32 21.32 7.00
N ASP A 601 11.83 21.55 8.20
CA ASP A 601 12.60 22.20 9.26
C ASP A 601 13.45 21.15 10.00
N PHE A 602 14.71 21.45 10.21
CA PHE A 602 15.63 20.59 10.94
C PHE A 602 16.00 21.25 12.27
N GLY A 603 15.93 20.50 13.38
CA GLY A 603 16.43 20.96 14.66
C GLY A 603 15.48 21.87 15.45
N ARG A 604 14.21 21.94 15.10
CA ARG A 604 13.19 22.60 15.93
C ARG A 604 12.60 21.61 16.94
N ALA A 605 13.38 21.19 17.94
CA ALA A 605 12.80 20.99 19.26
C ALA A 605 12.34 22.38 19.73
N GLU A 606 11.22 22.45 20.42
CA GLU A 606 10.79 23.74 20.98
C GLU A 606 11.88 24.35 21.83
N GLU A 607 12.08 25.66 21.72
CA GLU A 607 13.18 26.34 22.43
C GLU A 607 12.80 26.62 23.89
N GLU A 608 11.49 26.58 24.22
CA GLU A 608 10.98 26.94 25.53
C GLU A 608 10.27 25.76 26.25
N ASN A 609 10.38 25.73 27.58
CA ASN A 609 9.68 24.76 28.40
C ASN A 609 8.20 25.16 28.51
N GLU A 610 7.29 24.31 28.04
CA GLU A 610 5.85 24.60 28.02
C GLU A 610 5.04 23.68 28.93
N ILE A 611 3.89 24.20 29.40
CA ILE A 611 2.95 23.44 30.23
C ILE A 611 2.04 22.62 29.27
N GLY A 612 1.96 21.32 29.54
CA GLY A 612 1.07 20.43 28.78
C GLY A 612 1.59 19.98 27.44
N LEU A 613 2.74 20.46 26.98
CA LEU A 613 3.38 20.08 25.73
C LEU A 613 4.54 19.13 25.98
N VAL A 614 4.52 17.98 25.34
CA VAL A 614 5.54 16.91 25.49
C VAL A 614 5.99 16.41 24.14
N THR A 615 7.29 16.26 23.96
CA THR A 615 7.86 15.63 22.78
C THR A 615 7.93 14.12 22.97
N GLY A 616 7.10 13.39 22.26
CA GLY A 616 7.16 11.93 22.10
C GLY A 616 7.99 11.53 20.89
N LEU A 617 8.23 10.22 20.74
CA LEU A 617 8.92 9.64 19.60
C LEU A 617 8.03 8.60 18.92
N ALA A 618 7.73 8.81 17.66
CA ALA A 618 6.98 7.90 16.81
C ALA A 618 7.90 7.18 15.81
N TRP A 619 7.45 6.01 15.37
CA TRP A 619 8.04 5.27 14.27
C TRP A 619 7.01 5.18 13.13
N THR A 620 7.46 5.42 11.91
CA THR A 620 6.66 5.33 10.69
C THR A 620 7.43 4.53 9.64
N GLU A 621 6.77 4.12 8.56
CA GLU A 621 7.42 3.43 7.43
C GLU A 621 8.55 4.26 6.79
N VAL A 622 8.52 5.56 6.92
CA VAL A 622 9.55 6.47 6.40
C VAL A 622 10.65 6.78 7.42
N GLY A 623 10.56 6.30 8.65
CA GLY A 623 11.55 6.45 9.72
C GLY A 623 10.95 6.93 11.03
N GLY A 624 11.82 7.34 11.95
CA GLY A 624 11.40 7.95 13.21
C GLY A 624 11.02 9.41 13.05
N GLU A 625 10.06 9.88 13.85
CA GLU A 625 9.55 11.25 13.89
C GLU A 625 9.37 11.75 15.31
N LEU A 626 9.49 13.07 15.50
CA LEU A 626 9.07 13.71 16.75
C LEU A 626 7.54 13.82 16.73
N LEU A 627 6.93 13.48 17.84
CA LEU A 627 5.50 13.51 18.05
C LEU A 627 5.17 14.46 19.18
N GLN A 628 4.58 15.60 18.90
CA GLN A 628 4.07 16.47 19.93
C GLN A 628 2.79 15.91 20.54
N VAL A 629 2.68 16.00 21.85
CA VAL A 629 1.49 15.62 22.62
C VAL A 629 1.12 16.81 23.50
N GLU A 630 -0.02 17.38 23.24
CA GLU A 630 -0.55 18.56 23.94
C GLU A 630 -1.75 18.17 24.79
N SER A 631 -1.86 18.75 25.97
CA SER A 631 -3.07 18.63 26.76
C SER A 631 -3.50 19.98 27.32
N THR A 632 -4.80 20.18 27.45
CA THR A 632 -5.39 21.35 28.08
C THR A 632 -6.58 20.98 28.94
N LEU A 633 -6.86 21.82 29.94
CA LEU A 633 -8.04 21.71 30.78
C LEU A 633 -9.02 22.80 30.47
N ILE A 634 -10.26 22.43 30.28
CA ILE A 634 -11.37 23.33 29.99
C ILE A 634 -12.39 23.19 31.13
N PRO A 635 -12.96 24.26 31.70
CA PRO A 635 -14.05 24.12 32.67
C PRO A 635 -15.18 23.25 32.11
N GLY A 636 -15.55 22.18 32.82
CA GLY A 636 -16.50 21.20 32.29
C GLY A 636 -16.94 20.16 33.31
N LYS A 637 -17.47 19.04 32.86
CA LYS A 637 -18.05 17.98 33.67
C LYS A 637 -17.31 16.65 33.54
N GLY A 638 -16.07 16.65 33.06
CA GLY A 638 -15.24 15.45 32.94
C GLY A 638 -15.25 14.80 31.58
N ALA A 639 -15.65 15.49 30.52
CA ALA A 639 -15.53 14.99 29.16
C ALA A 639 -14.04 14.86 28.77
N VAL A 640 -13.72 13.79 28.04
CA VAL A 640 -12.37 13.55 27.52
C VAL A 640 -12.43 13.62 26.00
N THR A 641 -11.79 14.63 25.44
CA THR A 641 -11.70 14.85 24.01
C THR A 641 -10.33 14.45 23.50
N LEU A 642 -10.28 13.58 22.48
CA LEU A 642 -9.05 13.13 21.84
C LEU A 642 -9.07 13.56 20.38
N THR A 643 -8.04 14.29 19.93
CA THR A 643 -7.95 14.79 18.54
C THR A 643 -6.58 14.52 17.93
N GLY A 644 -6.46 14.53 16.59
CA GLY A 644 -5.20 14.32 15.84
C GLY A 644 -5.18 13.02 15.03
N GLN A 645 -6.35 12.53 14.57
CA GLN A 645 -6.49 11.27 13.81
C GLN A 645 -5.85 10.06 14.49
N LEU A 646 -6.20 9.88 15.78
CA LEU A 646 -5.69 8.79 16.61
C LEU A 646 -6.41 7.48 16.25
N GLY A 647 -5.64 6.43 16.00
CA GLY A 647 -6.14 5.06 15.86
C GLY A 647 -6.62 4.47 17.19
N ASN A 648 -7.19 3.28 17.13
CA ASN A 648 -7.82 2.67 18.31
C ASN A 648 -6.83 2.39 19.44
N VAL A 649 -5.65 1.85 19.11
CA VAL A 649 -4.60 1.54 20.12
C VAL A 649 -4.12 2.82 20.84
N MET A 650 -3.98 3.91 20.10
CA MET A 650 -3.56 5.19 20.67
C MET A 650 -4.65 5.82 21.55
N LYS A 651 -5.94 5.65 21.22
CA LYS A 651 -7.07 6.07 22.07
C LYS A 651 -7.13 5.26 23.35
N GLU A 652 -6.89 3.95 23.29
CA GLU A 652 -6.78 3.11 24.48
C GLU A 652 -5.61 3.54 25.36
N SER A 653 -4.46 3.85 24.78
CA SER A 653 -3.29 4.36 25.48
C SER A 653 -3.58 5.69 26.20
N ALA A 654 -4.33 6.60 25.56
CA ALA A 654 -4.77 7.85 26.19
C ALA A 654 -5.71 7.61 27.37
N THR A 655 -6.63 6.65 27.24
CA THR A 655 -7.53 6.25 28.33
C THR A 655 -6.76 5.62 29.51
N ALA A 656 -5.77 4.77 29.20
CA ALA A 656 -4.89 4.20 30.21
C ALA A 656 -4.05 5.28 30.90
N ALA A 657 -3.50 6.24 30.14
CA ALA A 657 -2.76 7.37 30.69
C ALA A 657 -3.59 8.19 31.67
N LEU A 658 -4.82 8.54 31.30
CA LEU A 658 -5.73 9.27 32.21
C LEU A 658 -6.04 8.46 33.46
N SER A 659 -6.24 7.15 33.34
CA SER A 659 -6.49 6.26 34.49
C SER A 659 -5.29 6.22 35.45
N VAL A 660 -4.06 6.19 34.91
CA VAL A 660 -2.82 6.25 35.73
C VAL A 660 -2.74 7.57 36.49
N VAL A 661 -3.02 8.71 35.85
CA VAL A 661 -3.02 10.03 36.47
C VAL A 661 -4.05 10.10 37.60
N ARG A 662 -5.27 9.62 37.34
CA ARG A 662 -6.34 9.56 38.36
C ARG A 662 -5.96 8.70 39.57
N ALA A 663 -5.43 7.50 39.31
CA ALA A 663 -5.01 6.59 40.40
C ALA A 663 -3.89 7.16 41.25
N ARG A 664 -3.09 8.08 40.71
CA ARG A 664 -1.94 8.70 41.40
C ARG A 664 -2.15 10.18 41.77
N ALA A 665 -3.36 10.69 41.54
CA ALA A 665 -3.66 12.13 41.75
C ALA A 665 -3.19 12.66 43.10
N GLU A 666 -3.47 11.94 44.18
CA GLU A 666 -3.06 12.34 45.56
C GLU A 666 -1.52 12.40 45.72
N ALA A 667 -0.81 11.41 45.23
CA ALA A 667 0.65 11.34 45.26
C ALA A 667 1.31 12.46 44.44
N LEU A 668 0.71 12.80 43.30
CA LEU A 668 1.15 13.85 42.37
C LEU A 668 0.72 15.26 42.81
N GLY A 669 -0.05 15.38 43.90
CA GLY A 669 -0.56 16.65 44.40
C GLY A 669 -1.69 17.25 43.56
N ILE A 670 -2.34 16.42 42.71
CA ILE A 670 -3.47 16.77 41.85
C ILE A 670 -4.78 16.66 42.62
N ASP A 671 -5.75 17.51 42.33
CA ASP A 671 -7.11 17.40 42.92
C ASP A 671 -7.76 16.08 42.43
N VAL A 672 -8.18 15.25 43.36
CA VAL A 672 -8.77 13.93 43.05
C VAL A 672 -10.05 14.10 42.22
N ASP A 673 -10.78 15.19 42.41
CA ASP A 673 -12.03 15.51 41.72
C ASP A 673 -11.86 16.38 40.47
N PHE A 674 -10.62 16.46 39.92
CA PHE A 674 -10.36 17.36 38.80
C PHE A 674 -11.29 17.11 37.56
N LEU A 675 -11.68 15.85 37.29
CA LEU A 675 -12.62 15.53 36.20
C LEU A 675 -14.06 15.96 36.50
N GLN A 676 -14.43 16.26 37.77
CA GLN A 676 -15.78 16.79 38.03
C GLN A 676 -15.87 18.29 37.72
N LYS A 677 -14.73 18.96 37.62
CA LYS A 677 -14.61 20.41 37.43
C LYS A 677 -14.09 20.81 36.06
N HIS A 678 -13.40 19.90 35.36
CA HIS A 678 -12.76 20.18 34.09
C HIS A 678 -12.92 19.03 33.08
N ASP A 679 -13.10 19.40 31.85
CA ASP A 679 -12.93 18.53 30.70
C ASP A 679 -11.45 18.50 30.31
N VAL A 680 -10.98 17.36 29.84
CA VAL A 680 -9.61 17.15 29.38
C VAL A 680 -9.58 17.03 27.86
N HIS A 681 -8.83 17.89 27.20
CA HIS A 681 -8.58 17.77 25.78
C HIS A 681 -7.10 17.39 25.56
N LEU A 682 -6.88 16.23 24.94
CA LEU A 682 -5.58 15.76 24.50
C LEU A 682 -5.52 15.81 22.98
N HIS A 683 -4.53 16.53 22.48
CA HIS A 683 -4.31 16.72 21.05
C HIS A 683 -2.94 16.23 20.64
N VAL A 684 -2.88 15.58 19.48
CA VAL A 684 -1.62 15.20 18.84
C VAL A 684 -1.60 15.86 17.46
N PRO A 685 -0.87 16.97 17.31
CA PRO A 685 -0.80 17.75 16.07
C PRO A 685 -0.42 16.92 14.84
N ASP A 686 -0.49 17.55 13.63
CA ASP A 686 -0.29 16.91 12.33
C ASP A 686 -1.44 15.96 11.93
N GLY A 687 -2.65 16.53 11.86
CA GLY A 687 -3.89 15.81 11.53
C GLY A 687 -3.96 15.20 10.12
N ALA A 688 -2.99 15.47 9.25
CA ALA A 688 -2.93 14.87 7.92
C ALA A 688 -2.42 13.41 7.93
N THR A 689 -1.74 13.00 9.02
CA THR A 689 -1.13 11.67 9.14
C THR A 689 -1.84 10.85 10.21
N PRO A 690 -2.46 9.70 9.87
CA PRO A 690 -3.02 8.78 10.88
C PRO A 690 -1.94 8.30 11.83
N LYS A 691 -2.24 8.30 13.14
CA LYS A 691 -1.31 7.88 14.18
C LYS A 691 -1.91 6.76 15.01
N ASP A 692 -1.20 5.66 15.15
CA ASP A 692 -1.63 4.56 16.02
C ASP A 692 -0.43 3.92 16.72
N GLY A 693 -0.67 3.37 17.90
CA GLY A 693 0.31 2.66 18.67
C GLY A 693 0.36 3.06 20.16
N PRO A 694 0.82 2.14 21.03
CA PRO A 694 0.82 2.36 22.47
C PRO A 694 2.01 3.19 22.99
N SER A 695 3.04 3.43 22.18
CA SER A 695 4.34 3.98 22.61
C SER A 695 4.34 5.45 23.03
N ALA A 696 3.22 6.16 22.85
CA ALA A 696 3.03 7.52 23.32
C ALA A 696 2.47 7.60 24.77
N GLY A 697 2.22 6.48 25.43
CA GLY A 697 1.56 6.42 26.73
C GLY A 697 2.23 7.26 27.81
N ILE A 698 3.57 7.17 27.95
CA ILE A 698 4.29 7.97 28.94
C ILE A 698 4.28 9.47 28.58
N ALA A 699 4.29 9.84 27.31
CA ALA A 699 4.19 11.22 26.88
C ALA A 699 2.80 11.81 27.22
N MET A 700 1.74 11.03 27.03
CA MET A 700 0.38 11.42 27.38
C MET A 700 0.21 11.61 28.90
N VAL A 701 0.76 10.71 29.72
CA VAL A 701 0.76 10.87 31.19
C VAL A 701 1.52 12.13 31.59
N THR A 702 2.71 12.35 31.04
CA THR A 702 3.54 13.51 31.35
C THR A 702 2.86 14.82 30.95
N SER A 703 2.23 14.86 29.77
CA SER A 703 1.45 16.02 29.31
C SER A 703 0.29 16.32 30.26
N LEU A 704 -0.51 15.32 30.62
CA LEU A 704 -1.63 15.46 31.57
C LEU A 704 -1.17 15.93 32.97
N VAL A 705 -0.11 15.34 33.46
CA VAL A 705 0.45 15.74 34.81
C VAL A 705 0.97 17.16 34.73
N SER A 706 1.69 17.55 33.71
CA SER A 706 2.17 18.92 33.49
C SER A 706 1.03 19.92 33.50
N THR A 707 -0.02 19.66 32.76
CA THR A 707 -1.22 20.51 32.68
C THR A 707 -1.95 20.63 34.00
N LEU A 708 -2.11 19.52 34.72
CA LEU A 708 -2.81 19.46 36.00
C LEU A 708 -2.02 20.10 37.14
N THR A 709 -0.69 19.97 37.14
CA THR A 709 0.20 20.52 38.15
C THR A 709 0.72 21.91 37.80
N LYS A 710 0.52 22.35 36.55
CA LYS A 710 1.05 23.61 35.97
C LYS A 710 2.59 23.67 36.02
N VAL A 711 3.26 22.53 35.93
CA VAL A 711 4.72 22.44 35.89
C VAL A 711 5.13 22.25 34.44
N PRO A 712 5.97 23.12 33.86
CA PRO A 712 6.44 22.98 32.49
C PRO A 712 7.25 21.72 32.27
N VAL A 713 7.17 21.17 31.05
CA VAL A 713 8.00 20.07 30.58
C VAL A 713 9.26 20.63 29.92
N LYS A 714 10.40 19.99 30.14
CA LYS A 714 11.66 20.40 29.52
C LYS A 714 11.64 20.14 28.00
N ALA A 715 11.86 21.18 27.19
CA ALA A 715 11.85 21.11 25.75
C ALA A 715 12.94 20.18 25.16
N GLU A 716 14.08 20.04 25.86
CA GLU A 716 15.22 19.19 25.46
C GLU A 716 14.99 17.69 25.71
N VAL A 717 13.84 17.30 26.31
CA VAL A 717 13.53 15.92 26.67
C VAL A 717 12.49 15.34 25.73
N ALA A 718 12.82 14.25 25.10
CA ALA A 718 11.84 13.43 24.39
C ALA A 718 11.67 12.07 25.07
N MET A 719 10.54 11.44 24.85
CA MET A 719 10.23 10.18 25.50
C MET A 719 9.45 9.21 24.61
N THR A 720 9.59 7.92 24.91
CA THR A 720 8.79 6.87 24.29
C THR A 720 8.63 5.71 25.26
N GLY A 721 7.43 5.18 25.37
CA GLY A 721 7.11 4.06 26.25
C GLY A 721 5.61 3.82 26.30
N GLU A 722 5.23 2.57 26.37
CA GLU A 722 3.87 2.16 26.70
C GLU A 722 3.68 2.23 28.21
N ILE A 723 2.47 2.53 28.66
CA ILE A 723 2.14 2.67 30.07
C ILE A 723 1.10 1.62 30.50
N THR A 724 1.36 0.93 31.59
CA THR A 724 0.37 0.07 32.25
C THR A 724 -0.46 0.84 33.25
N LEU A 725 -1.63 0.36 33.64
CA LEU A 725 -2.50 0.98 34.67
C LEU A 725 -1.81 1.13 36.04
N ARG A 726 -0.75 0.36 36.29
CA ARG A 726 0.07 0.47 37.50
C ARG A 726 1.17 1.51 37.41
N GLY A 727 1.32 2.16 36.24
CA GLY A 727 2.38 3.14 35.99
C GLY A 727 3.74 2.54 35.63
N ARG A 728 3.81 1.25 35.31
CA ARG A 728 5.02 0.63 34.77
C ARG A 728 5.18 1.00 33.30
N VAL A 729 6.41 1.30 32.90
CA VAL A 729 6.78 1.58 31.51
C VAL A 729 7.23 0.28 30.88
N THR A 730 6.61 -0.07 29.74
CA THR A 730 6.87 -1.31 28.97
C THR A 730 7.52 -1.06 27.63
N ALA A 731 8.13 -2.11 27.05
CA ALA A 731 8.96 -2.06 25.87
C ALA A 731 8.22 -1.55 24.62
N ILE A 732 8.98 -0.92 23.73
CA ILE A 732 8.49 -0.37 22.45
C ILE A 732 9.31 -0.91 21.28
N GLY A 733 8.75 -0.80 20.06
CA GLY A 733 9.45 -1.09 18.82
C GLY A 733 10.09 0.14 18.18
N GLY A 734 11.04 -0.09 17.25
CA GLY A 734 11.63 0.96 16.44
C GLY A 734 12.53 1.93 17.21
N LEU A 735 13.24 1.46 18.25
CA LEU A 735 14.07 2.32 19.09
C LEU A 735 15.16 3.06 18.29
N LYS A 736 15.82 2.39 17.34
CA LYS A 736 16.87 2.98 16.52
C LYS A 736 16.35 4.19 15.73
N GLU A 737 15.25 4.03 15.04
CA GLU A 737 14.61 5.08 14.23
C GLU A 737 14.14 6.25 15.11
N LYS A 738 13.61 5.96 16.28
CA LYS A 738 13.17 6.96 17.28
C LYS A 738 14.33 7.79 17.80
N LEU A 739 15.46 7.17 18.15
CA LEU A 739 16.66 7.87 18.61
C LEU A 739 17.29 8.71 17.49
N LEU A 740 17.26 8.22 16.25
CA LEU A 740 17.70 9.00 15.10
C LEU A 740 16.79 10.23 14.86
N ALA A 741 15.49 10.11 15.10
CA ALA A 741 14.58 11.26 15.03
C ALA A 741 14.87 12.28 16.15
N ALA A 742 15.08 11.82 17.36
CA ALA A 742 15.44 12.67 18.49
C ALA A 742 16.73 13.47 18.20
N LEU A 743 17.78 12.80 17.70
CA LEU A 743 19.03 13.44 17.35
C LEU A 743 18.83 14.48 16.23
N ARG A 744 18.08 14.14 15.17
CA ARG A 744 17.75 15.07 14.08
C ARG A 744 16.95 16.27 14.57
N GLY A 745 16.05 16.05 15.54
CA GLY A 745 15.22 17.11 16.12
C GLY A 745 15.94 17.99 17.12
N GLY A 746 17.23 17.75 17.42
CA GLY A 746 17.99 18.56 18.37
C GLY A 746 17.72 18.22 19.85
N ILE A 747 17.02 17.11 20.12
CA ILE A 747 16.79 16.62 21.49
C ILE A 747 18.12 16.20 22.11
N ARG A 748 18.28 16.47 23.40
CA ARG A 748 19.47 16.10 24.17
C ARG A 748 19.26 14.87 25.05
N THR A 749 18.07 14.75 25.66
CA THR A 749 17.75 13.65 26.55
C THR A 749 16.59 12.84 26.05
N VAL A 750 16.76 11.52 25.96
CA VAL A 750 15.69 10.61 25.57
C VAL A 750 15.39 9.60 26.65
N VAL A 751 14.13 9.56 27.10
CA VAL A 751 13.63 8.62 28.09
C VAL A 751 13.06 7.40 27.34
N ILE A 752 13.57 6.22 27.72
CA ILE A 752 13.19 4.94 27.09
C ILE A 752 12.80 3.90 28.15
N PRO A 753 12.04 2.86 27.82
CA PRO A 753 11.78 1.76 28.74
C PRO A 753 13.07 0.99 29.10
N GLU A 754 13.23 0.58 30.36
CA GLU A 754 14.37 -0.24 30.82
C GLU A 754 14.50 -1.55 30.00
N GLU A 755 13.38 -2.12 29.60
CA GLU A 755 13.33 -3.35 28.78
C GLU A 755 14.00 -3.17 27.40
N ASN A 756 14.04 -1.94 26.87
CA ASN A 756 14.71 -1.60 25.59
C ASN A 756 16.21 -1.29 25.78
N ARG A 757 16.77 -1.35 27.00
CA ARG A 757 18.21 -1.16 27.24
C ARG A 757 19.07 -2.16 26.43
N LYS A 758 18.56 -3.38 26.22
CA LYS A 758 19.20 -4.39 25.39
C LYS A 758 19.36 -3.97 23.94
N ASP A 759 18.41 -3.18 23.41
CA ASP A 759 18.38 -2.75 22.02
C ASP A 759 19.42 -1.65 21.74
N LEU A 760 19.99 -1.03 22.78
CA LEU A 760 21.05 -0.01 22.65
C LEU A 760 22.34 -0.57 22.01
N VAL A 761 22.56 -1.86 22.09
CA VAL A 761 23.71 -2.54 21.43
C VAL A 761 23.64 -2.38 19.90
N ASP A 762 22.45 -2.21 19.36
CA ASP A 762 22.19 -2.06 17.92
C ASP A 762 22.23 -0.62 17.43
N ILE A 763 22.40 0.34 18.33
CA ILE A 763 22.44 1.76 18.03
C ILE A 763 23.87 2.18 17.67
N PRO A 764 24.07 2.91 16.56
CA PRO A 764 25.39 3.41 16.18
C PRO A 764 26.02 4.29 17.26
N ALA A 765 27.33 4.15 17.48
CA ALA A 765 28.06 4.83 18.56
C ALA A 765 28.02 6.37 18.46
N ASN A 766 27.87 6.94 17.26
CA ASN A 766 27.69 8.37 17.06
C ASN A 766 26.34 8.87 17.67
N VAL A 767 25.28 8.08 17.56
CA VAL A 767 23.96 8.43 18.12
C VAL A 767 23.98 8.35 19.64
N THR A 768 24.54 7.28 20.21
CA THR A 768 24.62 7.11 21.69
C THR A 768 25.57 8.09 22.35
N ARG A 769 26.52 8.66 21.62
CA ARG A 769 27.45 9.69 22.15
C ARG A 769 26.76 11.05 22.29
N ASP A 770 25.92 11.40 21.32
CA ASP A 770 25.35 12.74 21.21
C ASP A 770 23.98 12.86 21.90
N LEU A 771 23.43 11.74 22.41
CA LEU A 771 22.18 11.67 23.18
C LEU A 771 22.41 11.15 24.59
N THR A 772 21.82 11.80 25.59
CA THR A 772 21.68 11.25 26.94
C THR A 772 20.47 10.32 26.97
N ILE A 773 20.69 9.01 26.95
CA ILE A 773 19.61 8.01 26.92
C ILE A 773 19.38 7.52 28.35
N VAL A 774 18.16 7.69 28.87
CA VAL A 774 17.79 7.34 30.23
C VAL A 774 16.76 6.23 30.24
N PRO A 775 17.16 4.98 30.60
CA PRO A 775 16.21 3.88 30.78
C PRO A 775 15.41 4.04 32.08
N VAL A 776 14.09 3.81 32.01
CA VAL A 776 13.17 3.97 33.17
C VAL A 776 12.23 2.77 33.29
N LYS A 777 11.80 2.48 34.53
CA LYS A 777 10.84 1.39 34.84
C LYS A 777 9.45 1.90 35.18
N TRP A 778 9.40 3.09 35.79
CA TRP A 778 8.18 3.66 36.31
C TRP A 778 7.94 5.07 35.82
N ILE A 779 6.68 5.43 35.72
CA ILE A 779 6.26 6.76 35.25
C ILE A 779 6.78 7.88 36.18
N ASP A 780 6.97 7.58 37.45
CA ASP A 780 7.49 8.55 38.43
C ASP A 780 8.92 8.99 38.03
N GLU A 781 9.75 8.06 37.58
CA GLU A 781 11.11 8.35 37.08
C GLU A 781 11.05 9.24 35.82
N VAL A 782 10.04 9.00 34.93
CA VAL A 782 9.84 9.84 33.74
C VAL A 782 9.50 11.27 34.14
N LEU A 783 8.59 11.45 35.10
CA LEU A 783 8.15 12.75 35.58
C LEU A 783 9.29 13.54 36.22
N ASP A 784 10.15 12.88 37.01
CA ASP A 784 11.33 13.50 37.69
C ASP A 784 12.35 14.01 36.63
N ILE A 785 12.49 13.33 35.49
CA ILE A 785 13.40 13.72 34.42
C ILE A 785 12.79 14.82 33.57
N ALA A 786 11.52 14.67 33.16
CA ALA A 786 10.88 15.48 32.14
C ALA A 786 10.36 16.83 32.67
N LEU A 787 9.91 16.90 33.91
CA LEU A 787 9.38 18.13 34.49
C LEU A 787 10.48 19.11 34.86
N ALA A 788 10.25 20.40 34.67
CA ALA A 788 11.22 21.45 35.01
C ALA A 788 11.48 21.58 36.51
N THR A 789 10.46 21.27 37.32
CA THR A 789 10.56 21.27 38.79
C THR A 789 9.98 19.99 39.37
N PRO A 790 10.61 19.40 40.41
CA PRO A 790 10.09 18.21 41.06
C PRO A 790 8.69 18.43 41.63
N LEU A 791 7.82 17.44 41.45
CA LEU A 791 6.49 17.48 42.04
C LEU A 791 6.60 17.40 43.58
N ARG A 792 6.01 18.37 44.26
CA ARG A 792 5.94 18.36 45.73
C ARG A 792 4.64 17.69 46.15
N PRO A 793 4.69 16.53 46.87
CA PRO A 793 3.46 15.97 47.42
C PRO A 793 2.82 17.01 48.36
N LYS A 794 1.53 17.28 48.21
CA LYS A 794 0.79 18.09 49.20
C LYS A 794 0.98 17.42 50.58
N LYS A 795 1.57 18.14 51.52
CA LYS A 795 1.62 17.70 52.94
C LYS A 795 0.20 17.38 53.33
N ALA A 796 -0.07 16.10 53.65
CA ALA A 796 -1.37 15.68 54.18
C ALA A 796 -1.76 16.59 55.36
N GLY A 797 -2.82 17.37 55.17
CA GLY A 797 -3.38 18.19 56.23
C GLY A 797 -3.76 17.28 57.39
N LYS A 798 -3.25 17.59 58.60
CA LYS A 798 -3.60 16.92 59.84
C LYS A 798 -5.09 17.03 60.08
N SER A 799 -5.88 16.03 59.62
CA SER A 799 -7.20 15.77 60.18
C SER A 799 -7.54 14.31 59.99
N ALA A 800 -6.95 13.49 60.81
CA ALA A 800 -7.48 12.14 61.04
C ALA A 800 -7.79 12.07 62.55
N GLN A 801 -9.01 12.45 62.92
CA GLN A 801 -9.56 12.06 64.20
C GLN A 801 -9.57 10.54 64.28
N ARG A 802 -8.80 10.05 65.29
CA ARG A 802 -8.83 8.65 65.68
C ARG A 802 -10.22 8.28 66.20
N VAL A 803 -11.00 7.59 65.43
CA VAL A 803 -12.14 6.81 65.95
C VAL A 803 -11.60 5.45 66.36
N ALA A 804 -11.39 5.32 67.67
CA ALA A 804 -11.07 4.06 68.29
C ALA A 804 -12.31 3.19 68.43
N VAL A 805 -12.49 2.23 67.59
CA VAL A 805 -13.49 1.18 67.75
C VAL A 805 -12.88 0.01 68.47
N ARG A 806 -13.20 -0.08 69.80
CA ARG A 806 -13.04 -1.29 70.64
C ARG A 806 -14.07 -2.33 70.15
N GLY A 807 -13.62 -3.37 69.49
CA GLY A 807 -14.42 -4.57 69.16
C GLY A 807 -13.69 -5.82 69.61
N LYS A 808 -14.25 -6.46 70.71
CA LYS A 808 -13.76 -7.73 71.22
C LYS A 808 -13.88 -8.85 70.18
N ALA A 809 -12.79 -9.58 69.97
CA ALA A 809 -12.77 -10.84 69.24
C ALA A 809 -13.58 -11.91 70.00
N LYS A 810 -14.50 -12.57 69.32
CA LYS A 810 -14.98 -13.91 69.70
C LYS A 810 -14.57 -14.86 68.62
N ALA A 811 -13.76 -15.82 68.99
CA ALA A 811 -13.38 -16.97 68.15
C ALA A 811 -14.60 -17.88 67.90
N ALA A 812 -14.73 -18.42 66.72
CA ALA A 812 -15.60 -19.59 66.39
C ALA A 812 -14.93 -20.43 65.30
N PRO A 813 -15.22 -21.73 65.17
CA PRO A 813 -14.21 -22.76 64.97
C PRO A 813 -14.07 -23.21 63.49
N THR A 814 -12.93 -23.83 63.22
CA THR A 814 -12.56 -24.58 62.04
C THR A 814 -13.57 -25.64 61.61
N ALA A 815 -14.04 -25.59 60.36
CA ALA A 815 -14.62 -26.73 59.68
C ALA A 815 -13.67 -27.21 58.57
N ARG A 816 -13.14 -28.44 58.75
CA ARG A 816 -12.49 -29.24 57.71
C ARG A 816 -13.53 -29.67 56.69
N VAL A 817 -13.28 -29.46 55.45
CA VAL A 817 -13.88 -30.25 54.38
C VAL A 817 -12.76 -30.93 53.61
N LYS A 818 -12.83 -32.24 53.58
CA LYS A 818 -12.14 -33.18 52.71
C LYS A 818 -12.87 -33.21 51.35
N HIS A 819 -12.22 -33.11 50.30
CA HIS A 819 -11.97 -33.96 49.11
C HIS A 819 -11.38 -33.10 48.02
#